data_0c97d31b2f5088097ed83e6daa382b64
#
_entry.id   0c97d31b2f5088097ed83e6daa382b64
#
_cell.length_a   1.000
_cell.length_b   1.000
_cell.length_c   1.000
_cell.angle_alpha   90.00
_cell.angle_beta   90.00
_cell.angle_gamma   90.00
#
_symmetry.space_group_name_H-M   'P 1'
#
loop_
_entity.id
_entity.type
_entity.pdbx_description
1 polymer ?
#
loop_
_entity_poly.entity_id
_entity_poly.type
_entity_poly.pdbx_seq_one_letter_code
_entity_poly.pdbx_strand_id
1 'polypeptide(L)'
;MEHIRIPKVEGVKLMDRFNARNMACGTLYLTTTHLIFVDNGGKKEIWILHMHMGTVEKLPITTGGCPIQIHCKNFMCITLVIPRERDCHDIYLSLQELSRPTSIESLHAFHTSESSDMPKSYGWNMYDTQTEYLRMGVPNELWSLSQINKDYEICDTYPRHIYVPACATTPVLVGSSKFRSRGRLPVLSYLHRGNQAAVCRCSQPLSGFSARCVEDEQMLHSILKANPKSSFMYVVDTRPKINAMANKAAGKGYENESFYSDIKFQFLGIENIHIMRTSLQKLVDVCELRNPSMNAFLAGLENSGWLKHIRAVVDTSVFIAKAVLDGISVLVHCSDGWDRTAQTCSLASLMLDPYYRSIQGFQALIEKEWLSFGHKFMDRCGHLDSVDPKEISPVFTQFLDGVWQMMQQFPCAFQFNERFLLTVHDHVYSCQFATFIGNCEKDRLDLRLSERAYSLWGFLTKHMTEYLNPVYRKEYEIMQPILIPDTSPQAIRFWKGMYNRFENGIHPRDQISDILAAAKDHSASLEDHIRLLEKRITQICKQLNKPEDVIHKKLQGFLSMDSLDGCLSVDGEIHKIHDCVNKHSEDNVTDKASKNQIDEAISRTKSHENNVNQFKSDSESGFDESSSQLSRSGIEDGISTLDSSMLSRSTSFEKLSVDQLVLELKSIAMDWRSFRNVHNCSCAMPFDHFTTKFHCWKCGEVFCTRCIARNIPLPGHYSHRPVPVCKPCYKEIRHSTSMEFQPFLKSANSS
;
A
#
# COMPACT_ATOMS: atom_id res chain seq x y z
N MET A 1 2.28 -24.67 -30.78
CA MET A 1 3.49 -24.33 -31.54
C MET A 1 3.16 -23.73 -32.92
N GLU A 2 1.92 -23.84 -33.36
CA GLU A 2 1.47 -23.35 -34.70
C GLU A 2 1.64 -21.83 -34.90
N HIS A 3 1.56 -21.04 -33.82
CA HIS A 3 1.68 -19.58 -33.90
C HIS A 3 3.12 -19.06 -33.78
N ILE A 4 4.12 -19.93 -33.57
CA ILE A 4 5.53 -19.53 -33.46
C ILE A 4 6.20 -19.62 -34.81
N ARG A 5 6.40 -18.47 -35.47
CA ARG A 5 7.02 -18.41 -36.81
C ARG A 5 8.54 -18.54 -36.75
N ILE A 6 9.15 -18.00 -35.68
CA ILE A 6 10.57 -18.07 -35.43
C ILE A 6 10.83 -18.28 -33.92
N PRO A 7 11.41 -19.44 -33.53
CA PRO A 7 11.59 -19.78 -32.08
C PRO A 7 12.83 -19.13 -31.44
N LYS A 8 13.81 -18.68 -32.25
CA LYS A 8 15.08 -18.15 -31.76
C LYS A 8 15.63 -17.09 -32.69
N VAL A 9 16.10 -15.96 -32.14
CA VAL A 9 16.83 -14.92 -32.88
C VAL A 9 18.07 -14.51 -32.08
N GLU A 10 19.23 -14.53 -32.72
CA GLU A 10 20.51 -14.13 -32.11
C GLU A 10 20.84 -12.66 -32.44
N GLY A 11 21.72 -12.04 -31.66
CA GLY A 11 22.17 -10.67 -31.85
C GLY A 11 21.11 -9.62 -31.55
N VAL A 12 20.06 -9.98 -30.82
CA VAL A 12 19.03 -9.05 -30.34
C VAL A 12 19.64 -8.13 -29.30
N LYS A 13 19.31 -6.85 -29.36
CA LYS A 13 19.76 -5.87 -28.38
C LYS A 13 18.59 -5.45 -27.51
N LEU A 14 18.73 -5.62 -26.19
CA LEU A 14 17.82 -5.06 -25.20
C LEU A 14 18.25 -3.63 -24.91
N MET A 15 17.39 -2.67 -25.17
CA MET A 15 17.63 -1.27 -24.87
C MET A 15 17.43 -1.00 -23.37
N ASP A 16 18.43 -0.35 -22.75
CA ASP A 16 18.23 0.23 -21.43
C ASP A 16 17.32 1.47 -21.56
N ARG A 17 16.27 1.52 -20.76
CA ARG A 17 15.28 2.58 -20.80
C ARG A 17 15.87 3.96 -20.48
N PHE A 18 16.80 4.02 -19.53
CA PHE A 18 17.41 5.26 -19.05
C PHE A 18 18.70 5.62 -19.78
N ASN A 19 19.42 4.62 -20.30
CA ASN A 19 20.66 4.82 -21.01
C ASN A 19 20.68 4.07 -22.34
N ALA A 20 20.25 4.73 -23.41
CA ALA A 20 20.20 4.14 -24.74
C ALA A 20 21.57 3.69 -25.29
N ARG A 21 22.70 4.11 -24.69
CA ARG A 21 24.05 3.67 -25.04
C ARG A 21 24.41 2.33 -24.39
N ASN A 22 23.73 1.94 -23.32
CA ASN A 22 23.96 0.69 -22.60
C ASN A 22 22.96 -0.38 -23.10
N MET A 23 23.30 -1.01 -24.24
CA MET A 23 22.49 -2.07 -24.80
C MET A 23 23.10 -3.43 -24.46
N ALA A 24 22.30 -4.31 -23.85
CA ALA A 24 22.70 -5.71 -23.68
C ALA A 24 22.44 -6.48 -24.97
N CYS A 25 23.48 -7.11 -25.53
CA CYS A 25 23.34 -8.01 -26.68
C CYS A 25 23.07 -9.44 -26.20
N GLY A 26 22.13 -10.12 -26.84
CA GLY A 26 21.74 -11.45 -26.44
C GLY A 26 20.97 -12.21 -27.49
N THR A 27 20.36 -13.30 -27.05
CA THR A 27 19.50 -14.17 -27.83
C THR A 27 18.07 -14.10 -27.32
N LEU A 28 17.13 -13.97 -28.25
CA LEU A 28 15.70 -13.97 -27.98
C LEU A 28 15.13 -15.35 -28.32
N TYR A 29 14.38 -15.91 -27.38
CA TYR A 29 13.65 -17.15 -27.54
C TYR A 29 12.15 -16.89 -27.45
N LEU A 30 11.38 -17.48 -28.36
CA LEU A 30 9.93 -17.46 -28.34
C LEU A 30 9.42 -18.86 -28.05
N THR A 31 8.78 -19.04 -26.91
CA THR A 31 8.14 -20.29 -26.50
C THR A 31 6.62 -20.17 -26.57
N THR A 32 5.89 -21.24 -26.29
CA THR A 32 4.41 -21.22 -26.27
C THR A 32 3.82 -20.33 -25.18
N THR A 33 4.59 -20.05 -24.11
CA THR A 33 4.10 -19.29 -22.96
C THR A 33 4.87 -18.00 -22.70
N HIS A 34 6.17 -17.97 -23.08
CA HIS A 34 7.05 -16.85 -22.73
C HIS A 34 7.88 -16.36 -23.92
N LEU A 35 8.14 -15.08 -23.92
CA LEU A 35 9.25 -14.46 -24.62
C LEU A 35 10.43 -14.37 -23.64
N ILE A 36 11.59 -14.92 -24.01
CA ILE A 36 12.76 -15.01 -23.13
C ILE A 36 13.94 -14.33 -23.82
N PHE A 37 14.53 -13.33 -23.17
CA PHE A 37 15.78 -12.72 -23.61
C PHE A 37 16.91 -13.16 -22.67
N VAL A 38 18.01 -13.67 -23.25
CA VAL A 38 19.22 -14.06 -22.50
C VAL A 38 20.40 -13.28 -23.07
N ASP A 39 21.13 -12.56 -22.21
CA ASP A 39 22.32 -11.82 -22.64
C ASP A 39 23.48 -12.77 -22.99
N ASN A 40 24.43 -12.31 -23.83
CA ASN A 40 25.56 -13.14 -24.26
C ASN A 40 26.48 -13.56 -23.12
N GLY A 41 26.44 -12.87 -21.98
CA GLY A 41 27.20 -13.22 -20.78
C GLY A 41 26.46 -14.21 -19.87
N GLY A 42 25.21 -14.56 -20.18
CA GLY A 42 24.37 -15.44 -19.36
C GLY A 42 24.03 -14.89 -17.98
N LYS A 43 24.31 -13.60 -17.73
CA LYS A 43 24.10 -12.96 -16.40
C LYS A 43 22.74 -12.30 -16.26
N LYS A 44 22.10 -12.00 -17.39
CA LYS A 44 20.80 -11.31 -17.42
C LYS A 44 19.82 -12.11 -18.24
N GLU A 45 18.72 -12.55 -17.62
CA GLU A 45 17.59 -13.17 -18.27
C GLU A 45 16.33 -12.35 -18.01
N ILE A 46 15.51 -12.17 -19.04
CA ILE A 46 14.21 -11.53 -18.91
C ILE A 46 13.16 -12.48 -19.48
N TRP A 47 12.21 -12.84 -18.63
CA TRP A 47 11.10 -13.73 -18.95
C TRP A 47 9.80 -12.93 -18.95
N ILE A 48 9.11 -12.90 -20.08
CA ILE A 48 7.83 -12.20 -20.23
C ILE A 48 6.77 -13.22 -20.63
N LEU A 49 5.80 -13.42 -19.74
CA LEU A 49 4.64 -14.24 -20.04
C LEU A 49 3.78 -13.53 -21.11
N HIS A 50 3.34 -14.24 -22.15
CA HIS A 50 2.54 -13.63 -23.22
C HIS A 50 1.27 -12.99 -22.70
N MET A 51 0.59 -13.57 -21.73
CA MET A 51 -0.62 -13.02 -21.12
C MET A 51 -0.40 -11.68 -20.38
N HIS A 52 0.84 -11.40 -19.95
CA HIS A 52 1.18 -10.10 -19.36
C HIS A 52 1.33 -9.01 -20.43
N MET A 53 1.52 -9.32 -21.69
CA MET A 53 1.66 -8.32 -22.73
C MET A 53 0.33 -7.58 -22.95
N GLY A 54 0.35 -6.27 -22.81
CA GLY A 54 -0.79 -5.39 -23.07
C GLY A 54 -0.77 -4.92 -24.52
N THR A 55 0.34 -4.31 -24.94
CA THR A 55 0.56 -3.86 -26.33
C THR A 55 1.95 -4.26 -26.80
N VAL A 56 2.03 -4.58 -28.09
CA VAL A 56 3.29 -4.85 -28.80
C VAL A 56 3.33 -3.95 -30.02
N GLU A 57 4.34 -3.10 -30.14
CA GLU A 57 4.45 -2.08 -31.17
C GLU A 57 5.78 -2.17 -31.90
N LYS A 58 5.74 -2.04 -33.25
CA LYS A 58 6.94 -1.84 -34.05
C LYS A 58 7.26 -0.35 -34.11
N LEU A 59 8.44 0.01 -33.63
CA LEU A 59 8.92 1.38 -33.76
C LEU A 59 9.63 1.61 -35.10
N PRO A 60 9.89 2.86 -35.52
CA PRO A 60 10.63 3.16 -36.75
C PRO A 60 11.98 2.45 -36.79
N ILE A 61 12.34 1.93 -37.98
CA ILE A 61 13.59 1.21 -38.21
C ILE A 61 14.78 2.14 -37.92
N THR A 62 15.78 1.60 -37.29
CA THR A 62 17.02 2.30 -36.91
C THR A 62 18.22 1.68 -37.65
N THR A 63 19.36 2.37 -37.67
CA THR A 63 20.62 1.82 -38.18
C THR A 63 21.11 0.58 -37.42
N GLY A 64 20.60 0.36 -36.22
CA GLY A 64 20.92 -0.78 -35.35
C GLY A 64 20.00 -1.99 -35.52
N GLY A 65 18.91 -1.87 -36.29
CA GLY A 65 17.88 -2.89 -36.53
C GLY A 65 16.46 -2.36 -36.33
N CYS A 66 15.51 -3.29 -36.18
CA CYS A 66 14.08 -3.03 -36.07
C CYS A 66 13.63 -3.13 -34.62
N PRO A 67 13.27 -2.02 -33.97
CA PRO A 67 12.83 -2.05 -32.56
C PRO A 67 11.38 -2.54 -32.43
N ILE A 68 11.14 -3.42 -31.44
CA ILE A 68 9.82 -3.80 -30.92
C ILE A 68 9.73 -3.32 -29.50
N GLN A 69 8.69 -2.57 -29.18
CA GLN A 69 8.36 -2.15 -27.81
C GLN A 69 7.20 -2.98 -27.27
N ILE A 70 7.35 -3.47 -26.05
CA ILE A 70 6.37 -4.31 -25.37
C ILE A 70 6.01 -3.64 -24.06
N HIS A 71 4.72 -3.27 -23.92
CA HIS A 71 4.14 -2.76 -22.68
C HIS A 71 3.34 -3.87 -22.02
N CYS A 72 3.70 -4.20 -20.79
CA CYS A 72 3.05 -5.26 -20.03
C CYS A 72 2.01 -4.72 -19.05
N LYS A 73 0.94 -5.50 -18.83
CA LYS A 73 -0.13 -5.22 -17.85
C LYS A 73 0.37 -5.11 -16.41
N ASN A 74 1.58 -5.63 -16.12
CA ASN A 74 2.27 -5.52 -14.84
C ASN A 74 3.25 -4.33 -14.77
N PHE A 75 3.12 -3.36 -15.69
CA PHE A 75 3.91 -2.14 -15.82
C PHE A 75 5.37 -2.32 -16.27
N MET A 76 5.75 -3.50 -16.74
CA MET A 76 7.02 -3.71 -17.42
C MET A 76 6.94 -3.11 -18.82
N CYS A 77 7.92 -2.27 -19.19
CA CYS A 77 8.10 -1.77 -20.56
C CYS A 77 9.51 -2.10 -21.03
N ILE A 78 9.63 -2.82 -22.13
CA ILE A 78 10.92 -3.16 -22.72
C ILE A 78 10.95 -2.85 -24.22
N THR A 79 12.14 -2.53 -24.74
CA THR A 79 12.39 -2.33 -26.16
C THR A 79 13.51 -3.27 -26.60
N LEU A 80 13.20 -4.13 -27.55
CA LEU A 80 14.11 -5.09 -28.18
C LEU A 80 14.42 -4.64 -29.60
N VAL A 81 15.69 -4.53 -29.97
CA VAL A 81 16.10 -4.21 -31.34
C VAL A 81 16.50 -5.51 -32.02
N ILE A 82 15.70 -5.90 -32.99
CA ILE A 82 15.88 -7.13 -33.79
C ILE A 82 16.76 -6.82 -35.02
N PRO A 83 17.84 -7.59 -35.26
CA PRO A 83 18.77 -7.25 -36.34
C PRO A 83 18.15 -7.24 -37.76
N ARG A 84 17.27 -8.20 -38.06
CA ARG A 84 16.65 -8.37 -39.39
C ARG A 84 15.18 -8.01 -39.37
N GLU A 85 14.72 -7.26 -40.36
CA GLU A 85 13.33 -6.81 -40.47
C GLU A 85 12.34 -7.99 -40.55
N ARG A 86 12.68 -9.04 -41.32
CA ARG A 86 11.85 -10.24 -41.43
C ARG A 86 11.63 -10.92 -40.09
N ASP A 87 12.70 -11.12 -39.33
CA ASP A 87 12.61 -11.73 -38.00
C ASP A 87 11.77 -10.87 -37.03
N CYS A 88 11.94 -9.54 -37.12
CA CYS A 88 11.13 -8.59 -36.36
C CYS A 88 9.64 -8.73 -36.70
N HIS A 89 9.30 -8.87 -37.97
CA HIS A 89 7.92 -9.05 -38.43
C HIS A 89 7.34 -10.39 -37.96
N ASP A 90 8.11 -11.49 -38.09
CA ASP A 90 7.68 -12.83 -37.65
C ASP A 90 7.50 -12.91 -36.12
N ILE A 91 8.38 -12.28 -35.35
CA ILE A 91 8.22 -12.16 -33.88
C ILE A 91 6.97 -11.35 -33.57
N TYR A 92 6.80 -10.16 -34.19
CA TYR A 92 5.66 -9.29 -33.97
C TYR A 92 4.33 -10.03 -34.18
N LEU A 93 4.18 -10.73 -35.30
CA LEU A 93 2.96 -11.49 -35.61
C LEU A 93 2.73 -12.63 -34.60
N SER A 94 3.80 -13.35 -34.25
CA SER A 94 3.70 -14.42 -33.24
C SER A 94 3.27 -13.88 -31.89
N LEU A 95 3.82 -12.74 -31.44
CA LEU A 95 3.44 -12.12 -30.17
C LEU A 95 2.00 -11.60 -30.17
N GLN A 96 1.52 -11.05 -31.29
CA GLN A 96 0.12 -10.61 -31.43
C GLN A 96 -0.86 -11.78 -31.24
N GLU A 97 -0.55 -12.95 -31.79
CA GLU A 97 -1.39 -14.15 -31.68
C GLU A 97 -1.27 -14.77 -30.26
N LEU A 98 -0.05 -14.91 -29.75
CA LEU A 98 0.20 -15.58 -28.45
C LEU A 98 -0.27 -14.76 -27.22
N SER A 99 -0.30 -13.43 -27.34
CA SER A 99 -0.75 -12.56 -26.25
C SER A 99 -2.27 -12.34 -26.18
N ARG A 100 -3.02 -12.82 -27.20
CA ARG A 100 -4.46 -12.60 -27.35
C ARG A 100 -5.19 -13.92 -27.58
N PRO A 101 -5.39 -14.72 -26.53
CA PRO A 101 -6.12 -15.97 -26.64
C PRO A 101 -7.56 -15.72 -27.08
N THR A 102 -8.06 -16.53 -27.99
CA THR A 102 -9.42 -16.41 -28.56
C THR A 102 -10.45 -17.22 -27.81
N SER A 103 -10.03 -18.21 -27.00
CA SER A 103 -10.92 -19.08 -26.23
C SER A 103 -10.40 -19.26 -24.80
N ILE A 104 -11.30 -19.60 -23.88
CA ILE A 104 -10.96 -19.87 -22.47
C ILE A 104 -10.02 -21.08 -22.39
N GLU A 105 -10.25 -22.09 -23.21
CA GLU A 105 -9.45 -23.33 -23.25
C GLU A 105 -8.00 -23.08 -23.65
N SER A 106 -7.71 -21.99 -24.36
CA SER A 106 -6.35 -21.61 -24.75
C SER A 106 -5.58 -20.89 -23.64
N LEU A 107 -6.23 -20.54 -22.51
CA LEU A 107 -5.57 -19.90 -21.39
C LEU A 107 -4.58 -20.85 -20.70
N HIS A 108 -3.48 -20.29 -20.24
CA HIS A 108 -2.35 -21.03 -19.67
C HIS A 108 -2.75 -21.96 -18.52
N ALA A 109 -3.72 -21.61 -17.68
CA ALA A 109 -4.20 -22.40 -16.54
C ALA A 109 -4.65 -23.81 -16.93
N PHE A 110 -5.16 -24.03 -18.15
CA PHE A 110 -5.65 -25.32 -18.60
C PHE A 110 -4.57 -26.21 -19.24
N HIS A 111 -3.38 -25.65 -19.48
CA HIS A 111 -2.25 -26.36 -20.11
C HIS A 111 -1.10 -26.66 -19.15
N THR A 112 -1.21 -26.28 -17.89
CA THR A 112 -0.20 -26.56 -16.88
C THR A 112 -0.15 -28.06 -16.59
N SER A 113 0.99 -28.71 -16.87
CA SER A 113 1.20 -30.12 -16.61
C SER A 113 1.38 -30.42 -15.12
N GLU A 114 1.11 -31.67 -14.74
CA GLU A 114 1.09 -32.19 -13.34
C GLU A 114 2.46 -32.25 -12.64
N SER A 115 3.46 -31.51 -13.08
CA SER A 115 4.79 -31.50 -12.43
C SER A 115 4.83 -30.81 -11.07
N SER A 116 3.69 -30.34 -10.54
CA SER A 116 3.64 -29.77 -9.20
C SER A 116 3.24 -30.83 -8.16
N ASP A 117 3.95 -30.88 -7.04
CA ASP A 117 3.66 -31.75 -5.88
C ASP A 117 2.31 -31.42 -5.20
N MET A 118 1.42 -30.67 -5.85
CA MET A 118 0.13 -30.28 -5.31
C MET A 118 -1.02 -30.82 -6.16
N PRO A 119 -2.08 -31.38 -5.55
CA PRO A 119 -3.28 -31.72 -6.28
C PRO A 119 -4.00 -30.46 -6.80
N LYS A 120 -4.64 -30.55 -7.97
CA LYS A 120 -5.39 -29.42 -8.57
C LYS A 120 -6.48 -28.85 -7.65
N SER A 121 -7.08 -29.70 -6.81
CA SER A 121 -8.09 -29.30 -5.82
C SER A 121 -7.55 -28.44 -4.66
N TYR A 122 -6.23 -28.41 -4.45
CA TYR A 122 -5.63 -27.66 -3.36
C TYR A 122 -5.81 -26.14 -3.58
N GLY A 123 -6.26 -25.47 -2.55
CA GLY A 123 -6.50 -24.03 -2.58
C GLY A 123 -7.92 -23.59 -3.01
N TRP A 124 -8.69 -24.49 -3.65
CA TRP A 124 -10.08 -24.17 -4.04
C TRP A 124 -11.08 -24.19 -2.87
N ASN A 125 -10.78 -24.97 -1.83
CA ASN A 125 -11.63 -25.15 -0.65
C ASN A 125 -11.20 -24.28 0.54
N MET A 126 -10.36 -23.27 0.33
CA MET A 126 -9.89 -22.36 1.39
C MET A 126 -10.93 -21.31 1.78
N TYR A 127 -11.92 -21.08 0.95
CA TYR A 127 -13.06 -20.21 1.20
C TYR A 127 -14.36 -20.99 1.08
N ASP A 128 -15.22 -20.83 2.07
CA ASP A 128 -16.61 -21.28 2.05
C ASP A 128 -17.51 -20.15 2.52
N THR A 129 -18.52 -19.82 1.70
CA THR A 129 -19.44 -18.72 1.96
C THR A 129 -20.17 -18.89 3.30
N GLN A 130 -20.63 -20.09 3.65
CA GLN A 130 -21.37 -20.32 4.89
C GLN A 130 -20.48 -20.13 6.11
N THR A 131 -19.27 -20.68 6.09
CA THR A 131 -18.28 -20.51 7.15
C THR A 131 -17.91 -19.04 7.36
N GLU A 132 -17.76 -18.27 6.28
CA GLU A 132 -17.45 -16.84 6.36
C GLU A 132 -18.59 -16.04 7.01
N TYR A 133 -19.84 -16.31 6.64
CA TYR A 133 -20.99 -15.65 7.28
C TYR A 133 -21.22 -16.12 8.72
N LEU A 134 -20.98 -17.40 9.03
CA LEU A 134 -20.99 -17.90 10.42
C LEU A 134 -19.96 -17.17 11.28
N ARG A 135 -18.76 -16.92 10.75
CA ARG A 135 -17.74 -16.11 11.42
C ARG A 135 -18.25 -14.70 11.76
N MET A 136 -19.05 -14.10 10.92
CA MET A 136 -19.70 -12.80 11.18
C MET A 136 -20.92 -12.90 12.10
N GLY A 137 -21.34 -14.11 12.52
CA GLY A 137 -22.51 -14.33 13.36
C GLY A 137 -23.83 -14.41 12.59
N VAL A 138 -23.80 -14.85 11.34
CA VAL A 138 -24.95 -15.01 10.45
C VAL A 138 -24.99 -16.46 9.94
N PRO A 139 -26.17 -17.14 9.94
CA PRO A 139 -27.51 -16.63 10.21
C PRO A 139 -27.78 -16.35 11.70
N ASN A 140 -28.72 -15.45 11.97
CA ASN A 140 -29.21 -15.13 13.29
C ASN A 140 -30.72 -14.72 13.23
N GLU A 141 -31.29 -14.20 14.30
CA GLU A 141 -32.68 -13.78 14.34
C GLU A 141 -33.04 -12.68 13.33
N LEU A 142 -32.06 -11.85 12.93
CA LEU A 142 -32.26 -10.69 12.04
C LEU A 142 -31.85 -10.96 10.59
N TRP A 143 -30.95 -11.91 10.37
CA TRP A 143 -30.38 -12.24 9.06
C TRP A 143 -30.47 -13.75 8.78
N SER A 144 -30.95 -14.14 7.61
CA SER A 144 -31.14 -15.53 7.19
C SER A 144 -30.45 -15.84 5.87
N LEU A 145 -30.04 -17.10 5.70
CA LEU A 145 -29.61 -17.64 4.41
C LEU A 145 -30.81 -17.83 3.50
N SER A 146 -30.83 -17.21 2.34
CA SER A 146 -31.85 -17.39 1.32
C SER A 146 -31.38 -18.34 0.23
N GLN A 147 -32.28 -19.28 -0.14
CA GLN A 147 -32.08 -20.24 -1.24
C GLN A 147 -32.61 -19.76 -2.58
N ILE A 148 -33.10 -18.50 -2.65
CA ILE A 148 -33.79 -17.98 -3.83
C ILE A 148 -32.91 -17.93 -5.07
N ASN A 149 -31.59 -17.85 -4.89
CA ASN A 149 -30.62 -17.82 -5.98
C ASN A 149 -29.84 -19.14 -6.17
N LYS A 150 -30.31 -20.23 -5.57
CA LYS A 150 -29.63 -21.54 -5.60
C LYS A 150 -29.22 -21.99 -7.01
N ASP A 151 -30.09 -21.75 -7.98
CA ASP A 151 -29.94 -22.15 -9.36
C ASP A 151 -29.57 -20.97 -10.29
N TYR A 152 -29.19 -19.82 -9.73
CA TYR A 152 -28.81 -18.55 -10.40
C TYR A 152 -29.95 -17.94 -11.26
N GLU A 153 -31.19 -18.31 -11.06
CA GLU A 153 -32.35 -17.82 -11.84
C GLU A 153 -32.71 -16.36 -11.51
N ILE A 154 -32.50 -15.92 -10.27
CA ILE A 154 -32.79 -14.55 -9.85
C ILE A 154 -31.68 -13.58 -10.27
N CYS A 155 -30.42 -14.00 -10.11
CA CYS A 155 -29.26 -13.21 -10.46
C CYS A 155 -28.09 -14.14 -10.79
N ASP A 156 -27.73 -14.23 -12.07
CA ASP A 156 -26.63 -15.06 -12.56
C ASP A 156 -25.24 -14.60 -12.12
N THR A 157 -25.11 -13.33 -11.73
CA THR A 157 -23.86 -12.72 -11.29
C THR A 157 -23.68 -12.63 -9.78
N TYR A 158 -24.67 -13.14 -8.99
CA TYR A 158 -24.56 -13.28 -7.54
C TYR A 158 -24.22 -14.71 -7.14
N PRO A 159 -23.69 -14.93 -5.91
CA PRO A 159 -23.49 -16.28 -5.41
C PRO A 159 -24.83 -17.00 -5.21
N ARG A 160 -24.78 -18.34 -5.23
CA ARG A 160 -25.97 -19.18 -4.95
C ARG A 160 -26.52 -18.99 -3.53
N HIS A 161 -25.62 -18.71 -2.58
CA HIS A 161 -25.95 -18.47 -1.19
C HIS A 161 -25.90 -16.96 -0.91
N ILE A 162 -27.06 -16.36 -0.71
CA ILE A 162 -27.19 -14.95 -0.36
C ILE A 162 -27.83 -14.80 1.02
N TYR A 163 -27.41 -13.78 1.74
CA TYR A 163 -27.92 -13.49 3.07
C TYR A 163 -28.75 -12.22 3.03
N VAL A 164 -29.96 -12.32 3.57
CA VAL A 164 -31.00 -11.28 3.50
C VAL A 164 -31.63 -11.08 4.88
N PRO A 165 -32.32 -9.95 5.14
CA PRO A 165 -33.07 -9.80 6.39
C PRO A 165 -34.07 -10.93 6.60
N ALA A 166 -34.14 -11.51 7.80
CA ALA A 166 -35.00 -12.65 8.11
C ALA A 166 -36.50 -12.34 7.91
N CYS A 167 -36.88 -11.06 8.01
CA CYS A 167 -38.25 -10.60 7.77
C CYS A 167 -38.57 -10.37 6.28
N ALA A 168 -37.59 -10.44 5.36
CA ALA A 168 -37.83 -10.27 3.94
C ALA A 168 -38.45 -11.53 3.33
N THR A 169 -39.68 -11.42 2.81
CA THR A 169 -40.38 -12.53 2.21
C THR A 169 -39.97 -12.80 0.76
N THR A 170 -40.19 -13.99 0.25
CA THR A 170 -39.84 -14.34 -1.15
C THR A 170 -40.44 -13.36 -2.19
N PRO A 171 -41.72 -12.92 -2.12
CA PRO A 171 -42.23 -11.90 -3.03
C PRO A 171 -41.44 -10.59 -2.99
N VAL A 172 -41.01 -10.14 -1.81
CA VAL A 172 -40.17 -8.93 -1.64
C VAL A 172 -38.83 -9.11 -2.32
N LEU A 173 -38.18 -10.25 -2.13
CA LEU A 173 -36.87 -10.54 -2.78
C LEU A 173 -36.98 -10.59 -4.30
N VAL A 174 -38.02 -11.26 -4.84
CA VAL A 174 -38.27 -11.36 -6.29
C VAL A 174 -38.65 -10.00 -6.88
N GLY A 175 -39.51 -9.23 -6.22
CA GLY A 175 -39.94 -7.91 -6.67
C GLY A 175 -38.74 -6.93 -6.70
N SER A 176 -37.94 -6.89 -5.61
CA SER A 176 -36.74 -6.08 -5.53
C SER A 176 -35.72 -6.47 -6.61
N SER A 177 -35.46 -7.77 -6.84
CA SER A 177 -34.56 -8.23 -7.88
C SER A 177 -34.94 -7.72 -9.28
N LYS A 178 -36.25 -7.76 -9.63
CA LYS A 178 -36.76 -7.26 -10.91
C LYS A 178 -36.60 -5.74 -11.06
N PHE A 179 -36.57 -5.01 -9.95
CA PHE A 179 -36.42 -3.57 -9.95
C PHE A 179 -34.96 -3.11 -9.87
N ARG A 180 -34.00 -4.03 -9.64
CA ARG A 180 -32.57 -3.75 -9.62
C ARG A 180 -31.90 -4.17 -10.92
N SER A 181 -30.95 -3.34 -11.40
CA SER A 181 -30.19 -3.64 -12.61
C SER A 181 -29.59 -5.04 -12.53
N ARG A 182 -29.76 -5.86 -13.58
CA ARG A 182 -29.24 -7.23 -13.63
C ARG A 182 -29.74 -8.17 -12.53
N GLY A 183 -30.87 -7.90 -11.92
CA GLY A 183 -31.41 -8.72 -10.84
C GLY A 183 -30.64 -8.62 -9.50
N ARG A 184 -29.67 -7.72 -9.40
CA ARG A 184 -28.76 -7.61 -8.26
C ARG A 184 -29.43 -6.88 -7.10
N LEU A 185 -30.31 -7.60 -6.36
CA LEU A 185 -31.06 -7.11 -5.21
C LEU A 185 -30.14 -6.77 -4.03
N PRO A 186 -30.62 -5.97 -3.04
CA PRO A 186 -29.85 -5.71 -1.82
C PRO A 186 -29.62 -6.97 -1.00
N VAL A 187 -28.36 -7.29 -0.68
CA VAL A 187 -27.94 -8.44 0.12
C VAL A 187 -26.84 -8.06 1.10
N LEU A 188 -26.70 -8.83 2.17
CA LEU A 188 -25.66 -8.63 3.18
C LEU A 188 -24.28 -8.91 2.59
N SER A 189 -23.35 -8.00 2.81
CA SER A 189 -21.92 -8.11 2.51
C SER A 189 -21.11 -8.31 3.80
N TYR A 190 -21.35 -7.49 4.82
CA TYR A 190 -20.65 -7.55 6.09
C TYR A 190 -21.59 -7.19 7.25
N LEU A 191 -21.49 -7.92 8.37
CA LEU A 191 -22.17 -7.61 9.63
C LEU A 191 -21.15 -7.30 10.72
N HIS A 192 -21.22 -6.10 11.29
CA HIS A 192 -20.34 -5.72 12.38
C HIS A 192 -20.82 -6.29 13.71
N ARG A 193 -20.08 -7.27 14.26
CA ARG A 193 -20.47 -7.99 15.47
C ARG A 193 -20.68 -7.10 16.69
N GLY A 194 -19.95 -5.98 16.80
CA GLY A 194 -19.98 -5.10 17.96
C GLY A 194 -21.30 -4.37 18.17
N ASN A 195 -21.99 -3.99 17.08
CA ASN A 195 -23.22 -3.19 17.16
C ASN A 195 -24.35 -3.64 16.25
N GLN A 196 -24.16 -4.70 15.46
CA GLN A 196 -25.12 -5.28 14.50
C GLN A 196 -25.42 -4.37 13.29
N ALA A 197 -24.66 -3.30 13.05
CA ALA A 197 -24.75 -2.52 11.83
C ALA A 197 -24.22 -3.33 10.63
N ALA A 198 -24.91 -3.23 9.52
CA ALA A 198 -24.65 -4.03 8.33
C ALA A 198 -24.14 -3.18 7.17
N VAL A 199 -23.22 -3.73 6.38
CA VAL A 199 -22.96 -3.28 5.01
C VAL A 199 -23.71 -4.20 4.07
N CYS A 200 -24.64 -3.64 3.31
CA CYS A 200 -25.36 -4.32 2.23
C CYS A 200 -24.88 -3.80 0.88
N ARG A 201 -25.03 -4.61 -0.16
CA ARG A 201 -24.66 -4.23 -1.52
C ARG A 201 -25.74 -4.60 -2.53
N CYS A 202 -25.86 -3.79 -3.60
CA CYS A 202 -26.78 -4.04 -4.71
C CYS A 202 -26.34 -3.32 -5.98
N SER A 203 -27.19 -3.33 -7.00
CA SER A 203 -27.11 -2.45 -8.17
C SER A 203 -28.12 -1.29 -8.06
N GLN A 204 -28.03 -0.34 -9.01
CA GLN A 204 -28.96 0.79 -9.12
C GLN A 204 -30.40 0.31 -9.36
N PRO A 205 -31.43 1.03 -8.83
CA PRO A 205 -32.82 0.77 -9.16
C PRO A 205 -33.17 1.20 -10.60
N LEU A 206 -34.20 0.58 -11.16
CA LEU A 206 -34.78 0.91 -12.47
C LEU A 206 -35.85 1.98 -12.32
N SER A 207 -35.55 3.04 -11.57
CA SER A 207 -36.51 4.08 -11.17
C SER A 207 -36.87 5.06 -12.29
N GLY A 208 -36.02 5.21 -13.32
CA GLY A 208 -36.25 6.25 -14.31
C GLY A 208 -36.56 7.58 -13.64
N PHE A 209 -37.52 8.33 -14.14
CA PHE A 209 -37.97 9.58 -13.53
C PHE A 209 -39.03 9.38 -12.41
N SER A 210 -39.84 8.33 -12.49
CA SER A 210 -41.01 8.18 -11.61
C SER A 210 -41.41 6.74 -11.26
N ALA A 211 -40.69 5.72 -11.76
CA ALA A 211 -41.04 4.34 -11.45
C ALA A 211 -40.80 4.00 -9.97
N ARG A 212 -41.73 3.30 -9.36
CA ARG A 212 -41.72 2.82 -7.97
C ARG A 212 -41.85 1.30 -7.94
N CYS A 213 -41.30 0.69 -6.91
CA CYS A 213 -41.44 -0.71 -6.61
C CYS A 213 -41.63 -0.88 -5.10
N VAL A 214 -42.80 -1.27 -4.70
CA VAL A 214 -43.16 -1.42 -3.27
C VAL A 214 -42.33 -2.51 -2.62
N GLU A 215 -42.01 -3.58 -3.34
CA GLU A 215 -41.20 -4.67 -2.86
C GLU A 215 -39.75 -4.22 -2.59
N ASP A 216 -39.20 -3.33 -3.43
CA ASP A 216 -37.87 -2.78 -3.20
C ASP A 216 -37.84 -1.82 -2.00
N GLU A 217 -38.87 -0.99 -1.83
CA GLU A 217 -39.07 -0.16 -0.65
C GLU A 217 -39.18 -1.02 0.63
N GLN A 218 -39.95 -2.12 0.58
CA GLN A 218 -40.04 -3.08 1.68
C GLN A 218 -38.73 -3.79 1.95
N MET A 219 -37.94 -4.06 0.91
CA MET A 219 -36.61 -4.67 1.06
C MET A 219 -35.66 -3.76 1.85
N LEU A 220 -35.61 -2.47 1.51
CA LEU A 220 -34.79 -1.51 2.24
C LEU A 220 -35.28 -1.33 3.69
N HIS A 221 -36.58 -1.28 3.87
CA HIS A 221 -37.17 -1.24 5.21
C HIS A 221 -36.86 -2.51 6.04
N SER A 222 -36.78 -3.67 5.39
CA SER A 222 -36.36 -4.92 6.05
C SER A 222 -34.91 -4.87 6.50
N ILE A 223 -34.03 -4.27 5.70
CA ILE A 223 -32.60 -4.03 6.09
C ILE A 223 -32.52 -3.09 7.30
N LEU A 224 -33.29 -2.02 7.31
CA LEU A 224 -33.35 -1.11 8.45
C LEU A 224 -33.85 -1.83 9.73
N LYS A 225 -34.90 -2.63 9.62
CA LYS A 225 -35.42 -3.45 10.74
C LYS A 225 -34.43 -4.47 11.28
N ALA A 226 -33.50 -4.94 10.43
CA ALA A 226 -32.42 -5.83 10.85
C ALA A 226 -31.32 -5.10 11.66
N ASN A 227 -31.46 -3.80 11.90
CA ASN A 227 -30.66 -3.02 12.83
C ASN A 227 -31.56 -2.21 13.77
N PRO A 228 -32.15 -2.82 14.80
CA PRO A 228 -33.12 -2.15 15.67
C PRO A 228 -32.57 -1.00 16.50
N LYS A 229 -31.24 -0.85 16.54
CA LYS A 229 -30.57 0.24 17.27
C LYS A 229 -30.52 1.56 16.50
N SER A 230 -30.77 1.55 15.19
CA SER A 230 -30.76 2.74 14.35
C SER A 230 -32.13 3.08 13.82
N SER A 231 -32.49 4.36 13.82
CA SER A 231 -33.75 4.88 13.26
C SER A 231 -33.69 5.16 11.76
N PHE A 232 -32.49 5.09 11.15
CA PHE A 232 -32.29 5.31 9.71
C PHE A 232 -31.11 4.50 9.20
N MET A 233 -30.97 4.40 7.89
CA MET A 233 -29.80 3.83 7.22
C MET A 233 -29.26 4.76 6.13
N TYR A 234 -27.99 4.62 5.80
CA TYR A 234 -27.44 5.28 4.62
C TYR A 234 -27.68 4.44 3.36
N VAL A 235 -28.04 5.11 2.26
CA VAL A 235 -27.93 4.57 0.91
C VAL A 235 -26.83 5.35 0.19
N VAL A 236 -25.78 4.65 -0.17
CA VAL A 236 -24.57 5.22 -0.78
C VAL A 236 -24.52 4.85 -2.25
N ASP A 237 -24.73 5.84 -3.10
CA ASP A 237 -24.40 5.75 -4.52
C ASP A 237 -22.96 6.21 -4.72
N THR A 238 -22.08 5.29 -5.07
CA THR A 238 -20.66 5.58 -5.25
C THR A 238 -20.37 6.42 -6.49
N ARG A 239 -21.34 6.64 -7.38
CA ARG A 239 -21.17 7.42 -8.61
C ARG A 239 -21.15 8.92 -8.37
N PRO A 240 -20.56 9.73 -9.28
CA PRO A 240 -20.87 11.13 -9.38
C PRO A 240 -22.36 11.35 -9.68
N LYS A 241 -22.98 12.34 -9.05
CA LYS A 241 -24.41 12.66 -9.21
C LYS A 241 -24.81 12.82 -10.67
N ILE A 242 -23.97 13.46 -11.48
CA ILE A 242 -24.23 13.69 -12.91
C ILE A 242 -24.35 12.37 -13.69
N ASN A 243 -23.52 11.35 -13.36
CA ASN A 243 -23.56 10.05 -14.00
C ASN A 243 -24.83 9.27 -13.59
N ALA A 244 -25.24 9.40 -12.32
CA ALA A 244 -26.50 8.79 -11.85
C ALA A 244 -27.72 9.45 -12.52
N MET A 245 -27.71 10.76 -12.73
CA MET A 245 -28.77 11.49 -13.46
C MET A 245 -28.83 11.08 -14.95
N ALA A 246 -27.69 10.92 -15.61
CA ALA A 246 -27.65 10.41 -16.99
C ALA A 246 -28.25 8.99 -17.08
N ASN A 247 -27.93 8.12 -16.12
CA ASN A 247 -28.56 6.79 -16.06
C ASN A 247 -30.06 6.83 -15.80
N LYS A 248 -30.56 7.84 -15.06
CA LYS A 248 -31.97 8.08 -14.80
C LYS A 248 -32.73 8.38 -16.09
N ALA A 249 -32.14 9.17 -17.00
CA ALA A 249 -32.69 9.41 -18.33
C ALA A 249 -32.78 8.13 -19.20
N ALA A 250 -31.92 7.14 -18.92
CA ALA A 250 -31.91 5.82 -19.59
C ALA A 250 -32.82 4.77 -18.86
N GLY A 251 -33.76 5.18 -18.02
CA GLY A 251 -34.69 4.29 -17.30
C GLY A 251 -34.10 3.60 -16.06
N LYS A 252 -32.85 3.90 -15.70
CA LYS A 252 -32.19 3.45 -14.48
C LYS A 252 -32.22 4.61 -13.45
N GLY A 253 -31.43 4.58 -12.39
CA GLY A 253 -31.37 5.76 -11.52
C GLY A 253 -30.80 5.53 -10.14
N TYR A 254 -31.47 6.12 -9.16
CA TYR A 254 -31.12 6.06 -7.74
C TYR A 254 -32.40 6.22 -6.93
N GLU A 255 -32.33 5.88 -5.65
CA GLU A 255 -33.44 5.93 -4.71
C GLU A 255 -33.91 7.37 -4.48
N ASN A 256 -35.23 7.53 -4.40
CA ASN A 256 -35.85 8.80 -4.06
C ASN A 256 -36.28 8.78 -2.59
N GLU A 257 -35.67 9.59 -1.74
CA GLU A 257 -35.94 9.69 -0.31
C GLU A 257 -37.45 9.92 0.01
N SER A 258 -38.21 10.48 -0.94
CA SER A 258 -39.66 10.63 -0.77
C SER A 258 -40.44 9.30 -0.80
N PHE A 259 -39.88 8.26 -1.36
CA PHE A 259 -40.50 6.93 -1.47
C PHE A 259 -39.93 5.90 -0.48
N TYR A 260 -38.65 6.06 -0.13
CA TYR A 260 -37.97 5.21 0.82
C TYR A 260 -37.92 5.91 2.18
N SER A 261 -38.71 5.43 3.13
CA SER A 261 -38.72 5.98 4.50
C SER A 261 -37.45 5.64 5.23
N ASP A 262 -37.01 6.58 6.07
CA ASP A 262 -35.89 6.38 7.02
C ASP A 262 -34.54 6.05 6.38
N ILE A 263 -34.31 6.55 5.16
CA ILE A 263 -32.99 6.53 4.51
C ILE A 263 -32.37 7.92 4.45
N LYS A 264 -31.04 7.96 4.46
CA LYS A 264 -30.27 9.14 4.09
C LYS A 264 -29.40 8.81 2.88
N PHE A 265 -29.67 9.49 1.77
CA PHE A 265 -29.02 9.20 0.50
C PHE A 265 -27.75 10.05 0.30
N GLN A 266 -26.65 9.42 -0.17
CA GLN A 266 -25.34 10.08 -0.40
C GLN A 266 -24.74 9.71 -1.76
N PHE A 267 -24.23 10.72 -2.50
CA PHE A 267 -23.39 10.52 -3.67
C PHE A 267 -21.93 10.72 -3.28
N LEU A 268 -21.03 9.74 -3.53
CA LEU A 268 -19.62 9.80 -3.12
C LEU A 268 -18.62 9.95 -4.27
N GLY A 269 -19.07 10.06 -5.52
CA GLY A 269 -18.33 10.66 -6.62
C GLY A 269 -17.15 9.87 -7.19
N ILE A 270 -17.11 8.54 -7.06
CA ILE A 270 -16.10 7.71 -7.73
C ILE A 270 -16.41 7.63 -9.22
N GLU A 271 -15.45 7.98 -10.06
CA GLU A 271 -15.58 8.02 -11.52
C GLU A 271 -15.80 6.62 -12.14
N ASN A 272 -16.18 6.59 -13.41
CA ASN A 272 -16.48 5.37 -14.14
C ASN A 272 -15.20 4.67 -14.66
N ILE A 273 -15.36 3.43 -15.15
CA ILE A 273 -14.28 2.57 -15.66
C ILE A 273 -13.48 3.22 -16.79
N HIS A 274 -14.08 4.07 -17.63
CA HIS A 274 -13.38 4.71 -18.75
C HIS A 274 -12.43 5.81 -18.25
N ILE A 275 -12.87 6.61 -17.28
CA ILE A 275 -12.02 7.62 -16.64
C ILE A 275 -10.84 6.94 -15.92
N MET A 276 -11.10 5.84 -15.21
CA MET A 276 -10.06 5.09 -14.48
C MET A 276 -9.00 4.53 -15.43
N ARG A 277 -9.42 3.95 -16.57
CA ARG A 277 -8.50 3.48 -17.60
C ARG A 277 -7.62 4.61 -18.15
N THR A 278 -8.25 5.74 -18.52
CA THR A 278 -7.51 6.90 -19.05
C THR A 278 -6.54 7.48 -18.02
N SER A 279 -6.93 7.50 -16.76
CA SER A 279 -6.09 7.97 -15.65
C SER A 279 -4.87 7.05 -15.45
N LEU A 280 -5.06 5.73 -15.49
CA LEU A 280 -3.94 4.79 -15.42
C LEU A 280 -2.99 4.94 -16.62
N GLN A 281 -3.53 5.08 -17.84
CA GLN A 281 -2.69 5.28 -19.03
C GLN A 281 -1.81 6.51 -18.88
N LYS A 282 -2.37 7.64 -18.45
CA LYS A 282 -1.59 8.86 -18.19
C LYS A 282 -0.52 8.65 -17.09
N LEU A 283 -0.83 7.86 -16.07
CA LEU A 283 0.17 7.52 -15.05
C LEU A 283 1.32 6.71 -15.65
N VAL A 284 1.00 5.68 -16.46
CA VAL A 284 2.00 4.86 -17.13
C VAL A 284 2.88 5.71 -18.06
N ASP A 285 2.27 6.62 -18.84
CA ASP A 285 3.00 7.55 -19.70
C ASP A 285 4.01 8.39 -18.91
N VAL A 286 3.63 8.86 -17.72
CA VAL A 286 4.54 9.61 -16.81
C VAL A 286 5.65 8.73 -16.26
N CYS A 287 5.31 7.52 -15.85
CA CYS A 287 6.30 6.54 -15.36
C CYS A 287 7.27 6.11 -16.48
N GLU A 288 6.87 6.21 -17.73
CA GLU A 288 7.69 5.87 -18.89
C GLU A 288 8.58 7.01 -19.42
N LEU A 289 8.48 8.21 -18.87
CA LEU A 289 9.34 9.33 -19.26
C LEU A 289 10.82 8.99 -19.03
N ARG A 290 11.65 9.35 -20.00
CA ARG A 290 13.10 9.19 -19.88
C ARG A 290 13.69 10.38 -19.12
N ASN A 291 14.27 10.13 -17.96
CA ASN A 291 14.95 11.14 -17.13
C ASN A 291 14.11 12.43 -16.92
N PRO A 292 12.86 12.34 -16.46
CA PRO A 292 12.05 13.52 -16.20
C PRO A 292 12.67 14.34 -15.07
N SER A 293 12.54 15.66 -15.15
CA SER A 293 12.78 16.49 -13.97
C SER A 293 11.74 16.16 -12.88
N MET A 294 12.07 16.39 -11.63
CA MET A 294 11.14 16.14 -10.51
C MET A 294 9.82 16.92 -10.73
N ASN A 295 9.89 18.17 -11.18
CA ASN A 295 8.70 18.98 -11.46
C ASN A 295 7.87 18.39 -12.60
N ALA A 296 8.49 17.91 -13.68
CA ALA A 296 7.77 17.27 -14.79
C ALA A 296 7.09 15.97 -14.34
N PHE A 297 7.76 15.16 -13.53
CA PHE A 297 7.19 13.93 -12.97
C PHE A 297 5.99 14.23 -12.05
N LEU A 298 6.14 15.17 -11.11
CA LEU A 298 5.06 15.54 -10.18
C LEU A 298 3.86 16.16 -10.90
N ALA A 299 4.09 17.05 -11.85
CA ALA A 299 3.02 17.63 -12.67
C ALA A 299 2.31 16.55 -13.51
N GLY A 300 3.06 15.60 -14.08
CA GLY A 300 2.48 14.47 -14.81
C GLY A 300 1.65 13.55 -13.91
N LEU A 301 2.15 13.26 -12.70
CA LEU A 301 1.44 12.47 -11.70
C LEU A 301 0.12 13.14 -11.29
N GLU A 302 0.14 14.43 -11.03
CA GLU A 302 -1.06 15.21 -10.72
C GLU A 302 -2.05 15.22 -11.90
N ASN A 303 -1.59 15.49 -13.14
CA ASN A 303 -2.40 15.49 -14.35
C ASN A 303 -3.00 14.13 -14.71
N SER A 304 -2.38 13.03 -14.25
CA SER A 304 -2.95 11.69 -14.40
C SER A 304 -4.27 11.56 -13.62
N GLY A 305 -4.38 12.25 -12.49
CA GLY A 305 -5.50 12.14 -11.56
C GLY A 305 -5.56 10.81 -10.79
N TRP A 306 -4.58 9.92 -10.97
CA TRP A 306 -4.61 8.57 -10.41
C TRP A 306 -4.74 8.55 -8.89
N LEU A 307 -3.86 9.27 -8.18
CA LEU A 307 -3.89 9.36 -6.73
C LEU A 307 -5.18 9.99 -6.20
N LYS A 308 -5.77 10.94 -6.95
CA LYS A 308 -7.09 11.50 -6.63
C LYS A 308 -8.18 10.44 -6.69
N HIS A 309 -8.12 9.52 -7.66
CA HIS A 309 -9.08 8.44 -7.78
C HIS A 309 -8.90 7.37 -6.71
N ILE A 310 -7.66 7.00 -6.38
CA ILE A 310 -7.37 6.12 -5.23
C ILE A 310 -7.93 6.73 -3.95
N ARG A 311 -7.65 8.00 -3.71
CA ARG A 311 -8.19 8.74 -2.57
C ARG A 311 -9.70 8.68 -2.50
N ALA A 312 -10.41 8.91 -3.61
CA ALA A 312 -11.87 8.88 -3.63
C ALA A 312 -12.46 7.51 -3.24
N VAL A 313 -11.80 6.41 -3.66
CA VAL A 313 -12.19 5.05 -3.27
C VAL A 313 -11.97 4.82 -1.78
N VAL A 314 -10.80 5.20 -1.25
CA VAL A 314 -10.48 5.04 0.18
C VAL A 314 -11.39 5.92 1.05
N ASP A 315 -11.63 7.16 0.65
CA ASP A 315 -12.48 8.13 1.37
C ASP A 315 -13.94 7.65 1.47
N THR A 316 -14.48 7.11 0.37
CA THR A 316 -15.79 6.45 0.35
C THR A 316 -15.83 5.27 1.33
N SER A 317 -14.77 4.45 1.37
CA SER A 317 -14.69 3.30 2.25
C SER A 317 -14.60 3.70 3.73
N VAL A 318 -13.89 4.79 4.02
CA VAL A 318 -13.83 5.42 5.36
C VAL A 318 -15.21 5.92 5.79
N PHE A 319 -15.97 6.53 4.89
CA PHE A 319 -17.36 6.95 5.18
C PHE A 319 -18.20 5.75 5.59
N ILE A 320 -18.15 4.66 4.82
CA ILE A 320 -18.91 3.43 5.12
C ILE A 320 -18.48 2.84 6.47
N ALA A 321 -17.18 2.72 6.71
CA ALA A 321 -16.64 2.19 7.96
C ALA A 321 -17.07 3.01 9.17
N LYS A 322 -17.00 4.35 9.10
CA LYS A 322 -17.45 5.25 10.16
C LYS A 322 -18.95 5.13 10.43
N ALA A 323 -19.79 5.09 9.38
CA ALA A 323 -21.22 4.90 9.54
C ALA A 323 -21.55 3.57 10.29
N VAL A 324 -20.85 2.48 9.94
CA VAL A 324 -21.02 1.19 10.63
C VAL A 324 -20.56 1.27 12.09
N LEU A 325 -19.46 1.95 12.38
CA LEU A 325 -18.98 2.17 13.75
C LEU A 325 -19.98 2.98 14.60
N ASP A 326 -20.63 3.97 13.98
CA ASP A 326 -21.69 4.76 14.59
C ASP A 326 -23.02 3.96 14.76
N GLY A 327 -23.03 2.68 14.41
CA GLY A 327 -24.18 1.79 14.54
C GLY A 327 -25.20 1.95 13.41
N ILE A 328 -24.86 2.59 12.29
CA ILE A 328 -25.76 2.85 11.18
C ILE A 328 -25.46 1.88 10.04
N SER A 329 -26.48 1.14 9.58
CA SER A 329 -26.37 0.25 8.43
C SER A 329 -26.24 1.04 7.13
N VAL A 330 -25.50 0.49 6.16
CA VAL A 330 -25.21 1.15 4.88
C VAL A 330 -25.56 0.21 3.72
N LEU A 331 -26.38 0.66 2.78
CA LEU A 331 -26.57 0.02 1.49
C LEU A 331 -25.70 0.72 0.46
N VAL A 332 -24.80 -0.03 -0.18
CA VAL A 332 -23.84 0.48 -1.15
C VAL A 332 -24.17 0.00 -2.55
N HIS A 333 -24.27 0.91 -3.49
CA HIS A 333 -24.43 0.56 -4.90
C HIS A 333 -23.67 1.50 -5.85
N CYS A 334 -23.57 1.09 -7.11
CA CYS A 334 -23.14 1.90 -8.23
C CYS A 334 -24.13 1.68 -9.41
N SER A 335 -23.67 1.51 -10.66
CA SER A 335 -24.55 1.14 -11.77
C SER A 335 -25.01 -0.32 -11.62
N ASP A 336 -24.06 -1.26 -11.70
CA ASP A 336 -24.38 -2.69 -11.68
C ASP A 336 -23.89 -3.41 -10.40
N GLY A 337 -23.20 -2.72 -9.49
CA GLY A 337 -22.82 -3.24 -8.18
C GLY A 337 -21.62 -4.21 -8.17
N TRP A 338 -20.82 -4.29 -9.23
CA TRP A 338 -19.67 -5.22 -9.31
C TRP A 338 -18.27 -4.58 -9.37
N ASP A 339 -18.16 -3.25 -9.64
CA ASP A 339 -16.88 -2.53 -9.70
C ASP A 339 -16.68 -1.68 -8.43
N ARG A 340 -17.13 -0.43 -8.43
CA ARG A 340 -16.97 0.53 -7.30
C ARG A 340 -17.54 0.00 -5.99
N THR A 341 -18.67 -0.71 -6.04
CA THR A 341 -19.27 -1.36 -4.87
C THR A 341 -18.34 -2.42 -4.29
N ALA A 342 -17.70 -3.25 -5.12
CA ALA A 342 -16.71 -4.23 -4.64
C ALA A 342 -15.50 -3.55 -4.00
N GLN A 343 -14.96 -2.48 -4.61
CA GLN A 343 -13.85 -1.70 -4.05
C GLN A 343 -14.18 -1.17 -2.65
N THR A 344 -15.32 -0.51 -2.51
CA THR A 344 -15.65 0.20 -1.27
C THR A 344 -16.13 -0.72 -0.15
N CYS A 345 -16.90 -1.77 -0.46
CA CYS A 345 -17.31 -2.77 0.53
C CYS A 345 -16.12 -3.57 1.05
N SER A 346 -15.20 -3.98 0.18
CA SER A 346 -14.01 -4.74 0.60
C SER A 346 -13.04 -3.92 1.43
N LEU A 347 -12.76 -2.66 1.05
CA LEU A 347 -11.89 -1.79 1.85
C LEU A 347 -12.54 -1.42 3.20
N ALA A 348 -13.85 -1.15 3.23
CA ALA A 348 -14.56 -0.89 4.49
C ALA A 348 -14.52 -2.12 5.41
N SER A 349 -14.73 -3.33 4.88
CA SER A 349 -14.62 -4.57 5.63
C SER A 349 -13.20 -4.78 6.20
N LEU A 350 -12.17 -4.46 5.42
CA LEU A 350 -10.77 -4.56 5.82
C LEU A 350 -10.41 -3.55 6.93
N MET A 351 -11.06 -2.37 6.94
CA MET A 351 -10.93 -1.37 8.01
C MET A 351 -11.60 -1.85 9.31
N LEU A 352 -12.75 -2.52 9.19
CA LEU A 352 -13.61 -2.90 10.33
C LEU A 352 -13.24 -4.24 10.96
N ASP A 353 -12.58 -5.14 10.23
CA ASP A 353 -12.36 -6.52 10.68
C ASP A 353 -10.89 -6.93 10.51
N PRO A 354 -10.17 -7.16 11.62
CA PRO A 354 -8.79 -7.62 11.61
C PRO A 354 -8.55 -8.91 10.83
N TYR A 355 -9.53 -9.81 10.81
CA TYR A 355 -9.43 -11.08 10.08
C TYR A 355 -9.04 -10.88 8.62
N TYR A 356 -9.63 -9.90 7.93
CA TYR A 356 -9.33 -9.63 6.52
C TYR A 356 -7.92 -9.09 6.27
N ARG A 357 -7.19 -8.73 7.32
CA ARG A 357 -5.78 -8.29 7.25
C ARG A 357 -4.79 -9.45 7.39
N SER A 358 -5.28 -10.67 7.68
CA SER A 358 -4.51 -11.91 7.57
C SER A 358 -4.45 -12.39 6.11
N ILE A 359 -3.48 -13.24 5.77
CA ILE A 359 -3.37 -13.83 4.41
C ILE A 359 -4.65 -14.60 4.07
N GLN A 360 -5.10 -15.47 4.96
CA GLN A 360 -6.32 -16.25 4.75
C GLN A 360 -7.58 -15.38 4.67
N GLY A 361 -7.70 -14.40 5.56
CA GLY A 361 -8.85 -13.49 5.56
C GLY A 361 -8.91 -12.60 4.33
N PHE A 362 -7.75 -12.17 3.81
CA PHE A 362 -7.69 -11.38 2.58
C PHE A 362 -8.10 -12.21 1.35
N GLN A 363 -7.69 -13.48 1.29
CA GLN A 363 -8.15 -14.41 0.25
C GLN A 363 -9.67 -14.61 0.35
N ALA A 364 -10.21 -14.80 1.56
CA ALA A 364 -11.66 -14.91 1.78
C ALA A 364 -12.41 -13.63 1.37
N LEU A 365 -11.85 -12.44 1.62
CA LEU A 365 -12.41 -11.16 1.21
C LEU A 365 -12.49 -11.06 -0.32
N ILE A 366 -11.45 -11.45 -1.03
CA ILE A 366 -11.44 -11.46 -2.51
C ILE A 366 -12.46 -12.48 -3.05
N GLU A 367 -12.48 -13.69 -2.50
CA GLU A 367 -13.47 -14.71 -2.92
C GLU A 367 -14.91 -14.23 -2.71
N LYS A 368 -15.21 -13.61 -1.57
CA LYS A 368 -16.53 -13.10 -1.24
C LYS A 368 -16.90 -11.88 -2.09
N GLU A 369 -16.16 -10.77 -1.95
CA GLU A 369 -16.59 -9.47 -2.47
C GLU A 369 -16.33 -9.29 -3.97
N TRP A 370 -15.41 -10.05 -4.54
CA TRP A 370 -15.00 -9.89 -5.93
C TRP A 370 -15.45 -11.08 -6.79
N LEU A 371 -15.05 -12.28 -6.45
CA LEU A 371 -15.29 -13.46 -7.27
C LEU A 371 -16.73 -13.95 -7.16
N SER A 372 -17.26 -14.17 -5.94
CA SER A 372 -18.62 -14.63 -5.74
C SER A 372 -19.66 -13.56 -6.08
N PHE A 373 -19.42 -12.29 -5.71
CA PHE A 373 -20.29 -11.19 -6.08
C PHE A 373 -20.11 -10.66 -7.50
N GLY A 374 -19.34 -11.35 -8.34
CA GLY A 374 -19.37 -11.21 -9.79
C GLY A 374 -18.71 -9.96 -10.34
N HIS A 375 -17.54 -9.55 -9.79
CA HIS A 375 -16.69 -8.62 -10.51
C HIS A 375 -16.18 -9.29 -11.78
N LYS A 376 -16.37 -8.64 -12.91
CA LYS A 376 -16.11 -9.20 -14.23
C LYS A 376 -14.60 -9.24 -14.58
N PHE A 377 -13.85 -10.14 -13.92
CA PHE A 377 -12.40 -10.20 -14.09
C PHE A 377 -11.97 -10.40 -15.55
N MET A 378 -12.63 -11.32 -16.29
CA MET A 378 -12.25 -11.59 -17.67
C MET A 378 -12.42 -10.35 -18.56
N ASP A 379 -13.51 -9.59 -18.35
CA ASP A 379 -13.78 -8.37 -19.11
C ASP A 379 -12.85 -7.23 -18.67
N ARG A 380 -12.69 -7.00 -17.35
CA ARG A 380 -11.89 -5.89 -16.81
C ARG A 380 -10.39 -6.05 -17.03
N CYS A 381 -9.89 -7.28 -17.13
CA CYS A 381 -8.47 -7.57 -17.35
C CYS A 381 -8.13 -7.92 -18.80
N GLY A 382 -9.14 -8.03 -19.67
CA GLY A 382 -8.95 -8.39 -21.08
C GLY A 382 -8.24 -9.74 -21.21
N HIS A 383 -8.85 -10.80 -20.65
CA HIS A 383 -8.26 -12.14 -20.71
C HIS A 383 -8.38 -12.77 -22.10
N LEU A 384 -9.40 -12.39 -22.87
CA LEU A 384 -9.63 -12.89 -24.23
C LEU A 384 -9.62 -11.75 -25.24
N ASP A 385 -9.24 -12.06 -26.48
CA ASP A 385 -9.28 -11.10 -27.60
C ASP A 385 -10.69 -10.60 -27.93
N SER A 386 -11.71 -11.39 -27.63
CA SER A 386 -13.13 -11.06 -27.86
C SER A 386 -13.69 -9.98 -26.91
N VAL A 387 -12.94 -9.59 -25.86
CA VAL A 387 -13.38 -8.57 -24.90
C VAL A 387 -13.32 -7.18 -25.55
N ASP A 388 -14.43 -6.41 -25.46
CA ASP A 388 -14.43 -5.01 -25.90
C ASP A 388 -13.37 -4.23 -25.10
N PRO A 389 -12.39 -3.57 -25.75
CA PRO A 389 -11.39 -2.73 -25.09
C PRO A 389 -11.98 -1.66 -24.17
N LYS A 390 -13.24 -1.27 -24.39
CA LYS A 390 -13.96 -0.31 -23.53
C LYS A 390 -14.31 -0.89 -22.15
N GLU A 391 -14.40 -2.21 -22.03
CA GLU A 391 -14.69 -2.89 -20.77
C GLU A 391 -13.44 -3.09 -19.89
N ILE A 392 -12.24 -3.03 -20.48
CA ILE A 392 -10.97 -3.17 -19.75
C ILE A 392 -10.77 -1.95 -18.84
N SER A 393 -10.49 -2.19 -17.55
CA SER A 393 -10.31 -1.12 -16.58
C SER A 393 -9.59 -1.60 -15.31
N PRO A 394 -8.72 -0.79 -14.71
CA PRO A 394 -7.88 -1.17 -13.58
C PRO A 394 -8.61 -1.12 -12.22
N VAL A 395 -9.86 -1.60 -12.16
CA VAL A 395 -10.70 -1.53 -10.96
C VAL A 395 -10.07 -2.30 -9.81
N PHE A 396 -9.60 -3.52 -10.06
CA PHE A 396 -8.96 -4.35 -9.05
C PHE A 396 -7.56 -3.83 -8.67
N THR A 397 -6.83 -3.27 -9.62
CA THR A 397 -5.54 -2.57 -9.37
C THR A 397 -5.73 -1.41 -8.38
N GLN A 398 -6.81 -0.62 -8.51
CA GLN A 398 -7.14 0.45 -7.57
C GLN A 398 -7.47 -0.07 -6.17
N PHE A 399 -8.15 -1.20 -6.08
CA PHE A 399 -8.40 -1.85 -4.78
C PHE A 399 -7.09 -2.24 -4.10
N LEU A 400 -6.18 -2.91 -4.82
CA LEU A 400 -4.88 -3.29 -4.27
C LEU A 400 -4.03 -2.07 -3.87
N ASP A 401 -4.10 -0.97 -4.65
CA ASP A 401 -3.45 0.30 -4.27
C ASP A 401 -4.06 0.86 -2.99
N GLY A 402 -5.40 0.86 -2.85
CA GLY A 402 -6.08 1.26 -1.61
C GLY A 402 -5.64 0.43 -0.40
N VAL A 403 -5.46 -0.88 -0.55
CA VAL A 403 -4.91 -1.76 0.50
C VAL A 403 -3.46 -1.37 0.83
N TRP A 404 -2.63 -1.13 -0.19
CA TRP A 404 -1.25 -0.70 0.01
C TRP A 404 -1.17 0.65 0.74
N GLN A 405 -2.07 1.62 0.43
CA GLN A 405 -2.15 2.89 1.15
C GLN A 405 -2.40 2.68 2.66
N MET A 406 -3.28 1.73 2.99
CA MET A 406 -3.54 1.36 4.39
C MET A 406 -2.33 0.70 5.04
N MET A 407 -1.62 -0.20 4.33
CA MET A 407 -0.39 -0.82 4.82
C MET A 407 0.71 0.21 5.10
N GLN A 408 0.80 1.29 4.32
CA GLN A 408 1.76 2.37 4.56
C GLN A 408 1.45 3.18 5.82
N GLN A 409 0.18 3.31 6.19
CA GLN A 409 -0.25 4.03 7.39
C GLN A 409 -0.27 3.13 8.63
N PHE A 410 -0.51 1.83 8.47
CA PHE A 410 -0.62 0.84 9.55
C PHE A 410 0.28 -0.37 9.29
N PRO A 411 1.61 -0.20 9.29
CA PRO A 411 2.54 -1.24 8.84
C PRO A 411 2.52 -2.52 9.68
N CYS A 412 2.14 -2.44 10.96
CA CYS A 412 2.07 -3.58 11.87
C CYS A 412 0.73 -4.34 11.83
N ALA A 413 -0.29 -3.82 11.11
CA ALA A 413 -1.65 -4.34 11.17
C ALA A 413 -1.94 -5.44 10.13
N PHE A 414 -1.05 -5.66 9.16
CA PHE A 414 -1.25 -6.58 8.05
C PHE A 414 -0.26 -7.75 8.14
N GLN A 415 -0.77 -8.98 8.09
CA GLN A 415 0.05 -10.19 8.11
C GLN A 415 0.88 -10.36 6.84
N PHE A 416 0.41 -9.82 5.71
CA PHE A 416 1.06 -9.91 4.42
C PHE A 416 1.85 -8.66 4.07
N ASN A 417 2.88 -8.85 3.26
CA ASN A 417 3.76 -7.79 2.77
C ASN A 417 3.35 -7.27 1.38
N GLU A 418 4.06 -6.26 0.87
CA GLU A 418 3.85 -5.68 -0.47
C GLU A 418 3.97 -6.71 -1.59
N ARG A 419 4.90 -7.67 -1.48
CA ARG A 419 5.08 -8.73 -2.48
C ARG A 419 3.83 -9.58 -2.68
N PHE A 420 3.07 -9.84 -1.60
CA PHE A 420 1.78 -10.54 -1.70
C PHE A 420 0.82 -9.82 -2.63
N LEU A 421 0.64 -8.50 -2.47
CA LEU A 421 -0.24 -7.69 -3.32
C LEU A 421 0.24 -7.68 -4.78
N LEU A 422 1.54 -7.53 -5.01
CA LEU A 422 2.14 -7.56 -6.34
C LEU A 422 1.95 -8.93 -7.01
N THR A 423 2.12 -10.02 -6.27
CA THR A 423 1.91 -11.39 -6.78
C THR A 423 0.45 -11.62 -7.15
N VAL A 424 -0.50 -11.18 -6.29
CA VAL A 424 -1.93 -11.25 -6.60
C VAL A 424 -2.23 -10.47 -7.88
N HIS A 425 -1.72 -9.24 -8.01
CA HIS A 425 -1.89 -8.41 -9.21
C HIS A 425 -1.35 -9.09 -10.48
N ASP A 426 -0.14 -9.63 -10.43
CA ASP A 426 0.46 -10.31 -11.58
C ASP A 426 -0.39 -11.51 -12.03
N HIS A 427 -0.90 -12.28 -11.07
CA HIS A 427 -1.68 -13.47 -11.38
C HIS A 427 -3.14 -13.20 -11.77
N VAL A 428 -3.66 -12.01 -11.52
CA VAL A 428 -4.93 -11.58 -12.12
C VAL A 428 -4.82 -11.51 -13.65
N TYR A 429 -3.66 -11.08 -14.16
CA TYR A 429 -3.43 -10.94 -15.61
C TYR A 429 -2.77 -12.16 -16.26
N SER A 430 -2.02 -12.96 -15.52
CA SER A 430 -1.21 -14.06 -16.07
C SER A 430 -2.05 -15.20 -16.64
N CYS A 431 -3.27 -15.39 -16.12
CA CYS A 431 -4.08 -16.59 -16.36
C CYS A 431 -3.31 -17.90 -16.17
N GLN A 432 -2.26 -17.88 -15.33
CA GLN A 432 -1.47 -19.07 -14.98
C GLN A 432 -2.22 -19.97 -13.99
N PHE A 433 -3.02 -19.34 -13.15
CA PHE A 433 -3.96 -19.97 -12.23
C PHE A 433 -5.38 -19.60 -12.63
N ALA A 434 -6.35 -20.48 -12.34
CA ALA A 434 -7.73 -20.26 -12.74
C ALA A 434 -8.56 -19.45 -11.73
N THR A 435 -7.98 -19.00 -10.64
CA THR A 435 -8.69 -18.27 -9.56
C THR A 435 -9.49 -17.08 -10.09
N PHE A 436 -8.92 -16.29 -11.02
CA PHE A 436 -9.54 -15.09 -11.61
C PHE A 436 -10.14 -15.32 -13.01
N ILE A 437 -10.30 -16.57 -13.44
CA ILE A 437 -11.00 -16.92 -14.67
C ILE A 437 -12.51 -17.01 -14.38
N GLY A 438 -13.34 -16.50 -15.29
CA GLY A 438 -14.77 -16.31 -15.10
C GLY A 438 -15.11 -14.91 -14.57
N ASN A 439 -16.34 -14.47 -14.82
CA ASN A 439 -16.87 -13.18 -14.42
C ASN A 439 -17.78 -13.25 -13.17
N CYS A 440 -18.12 -14.45 -12.71
CA CYS A 440 -18.97 -14.71 -11.55
C CYS A 440 -18.82 -16.16 -11.04
N GLU A 441 -19.45 -16.47 -9.92
CA GLU A 441 -19.44 -17.83 -9.34
C GLU A 441 -20.02 -18.86 -10.31
N LYS A 442 -21.11 -18.51 -11.00
CA LYS A 442 -21.74 -19.38 -12.01
C LYS A 442 -20.77 -19.77 -13.12
N ASP A 443 -20.07 -18.80 -13.71
CA ASP A 443 -19.09 -19.08 -14.78
C ASP A 443 -17.98 -20.03 -14.28
N ARG A 444 -17.48 -19.83 -13.08
CA ARG A 444 -16.43 -20.67 -12.47
C ARG A 444 -16.89 -22.12 -12.28
N LEU A 445 -18.17 -22.32 -11.90
CA LEU A 445 -18.78 -23.64 -11.76
C LEU A 445 -19.05 -24.29 -13.12
N ASP A 446 -19.61 -23.55 -14.08
CA ASP A 446 -19.90 -24.05 -15.44
C ASP A 446 -18.60 -24.49 -16.15
N LEU A 447 -17.51 -23.79 -15.93
CA LEU A 447 -16.17 -24.12 -16.43
C LEU A 447 -15.48 -25.24 -15.65
N ARG A 448 -16.01 -25.67 -14.51
CA ARG A 448 -15.42 -26.66 -13.58
C ARG A 448 -13.96 -26.35 -13.25
N LEU A 449 -13.67 -25.09 -12.88
CA LEU A 449 -12.29 -24.63 -12.70
C LEU A 449 -11.53 -25.40 -11.63
N SER A 450 -12.18 -25.76 -10.52
CA SER A 450 -11.56 -26.50 -9.41
C SER A 450 -11.10 -27.92 -9.78
N GLU A 451 -11.69 -28.51 -10.84
CA GLU A 451 -11.32 -29.84 -11.34
C GLU A 451 -10.23 -29.76 -12.41
N ARG A 452 -10.22 -28.65 -13.18
CA ARG A 452 -9.43 -28.54 -14.41
C ARG A 452 -8.10 -27.82 -14.23
N ALA A 453 -7.99 -26.91 -13.26
CA ALA A 453 -6.86 -26.01 -13.15
C ALA A 453 -6.47 -25.71 -11.70
N TYR A 454 -5.24 -25.22 -11.50
CA TYR A 454 -4.71 -24.87 -10.17
C TYR A 454 -5.26 -23.52 -9.67
N SER A 455 -5.40 -23.43 -8.33
CA SER A 455 -5.74 -22.18 -7.64
C SER A 455 -4.49 -21.38 -7.27
N LEU A 456 -4.55 -20.06 -7.43
CA LEU A 456 -3.52 -19.15 -6.92
C LEU A 456 -3.39 -19.26 -5.38
N TRP A 457 -4.51 -19.49 -4.69
CA TRP A 457 -4.49 -19.58 -3.22
C TRP A 457 -3.66 -20.76 -2.73
N GLY A 458 -3.70 -21.89 -3.41
CA GLY A 458 -2.84 -23.03 -3.14
C GLY A 458 -1.36 -22.70 -3.31
N PHE A 459 -1.00 -22.02 -4.39
CA PHE A 459 0.35 -21.56 -4.64
C PHE A 459 0.85 -20.59 -3.56
N LEU A 460 0.07 -19.57 -3.22
CA LEU A 460 0.44 -18.59 -2.18
C LEU A 460 0.59 -19.22 -0.80
N THR A 461 -0.25 -20.20 -0.47
CA THR A 461 -0.15 -20.94 0.80
C THR A 461 1.12 -21.77 0.88
N LYS A 462 1.51 -22.44 -0.22
CA LYS A 462 2.76 -23.20 -0.28
C LYS A 462 4.01 -22.31 -0.07
N HIS A 463 3.94 -21.06 -0.53
CA HIS A 463 5.04 -20.09 -0.44
C HIS A 463 4.77 -18.99 0.62
N MET A 464 3.95 -19.29 1.63
CA MET A 464 3.45 -18.28 2.58
C MET A 464 4.56 -17.50 3.27
N THR A 465 5.71 -18.12 3.55
CA THR A 465 6.86 -17.46 4.20
C THR A 465 7.41 -16.28 3.43
N GLU A 466 7.27 -16.27 2.09
CA GLU A 466 7.71 -15.15 1.24
C GLU A 466 6.78 -13.94 1.31
N TYR A 467 5.57 -14.14 1.79
CA TYR A 467 4.51 -13.15 1.82
C TYR A 467 4.23 -12.60 3.22
N LEU A 468 4.87 -13.15 4.26
CA LEU A 468 4.70 -12.66 5.62
C LEU A 468 5.34 -11.26 5.78
N ASN A 469 4.62 -10.41 6.50
CA ASN A 469 5.11 -9.09 6.87
C ASN A 469 5.96 -9.23 8.16
N PRO A 470 7.26 -8.92 8.13
CA PRO A 470 8.14 -9.10 9.28
C PRO A 470 7.81 -8.17 10.47
N VAL A 471 7.09 -7.08 10.22
CA VAL A 471 6.69 -6.14 11.28
C VAL A 471 5.24 -6.34 11.75
N TYR A 472 4.54 -7.36 11.23
CA TYR A 472 3.19 -7.69 11.69
C TYR A 472 3.18 -8.05 13.18
N ARG A 473 2.17 -7.54 13.88
CA ARG A 473 1.94 -7.81 15.31
C ARG A 473 0.49 -8.25 15.51
N LYS A 474 0.30 -9.47 15.95
CA LYS A 474 -1.03 -10.04 16.21
C LYS A 474 -1.78 -9.26 17.30
N GLU A 475 -1.05 -8.67 18.26
CA GLU A 475 -1.61 -7.84 19.32
C GLU A 475 -2.34 -6.61 18.77
N TYR A 476 -1.96 -6.14 17.59
CA TYR A 476 -2.66 -5.05 16.90
C TYR A 476 -4.12 -5.36 16.58
N GLU A 477 -4.47 -6.65 16.41
CA GLU A 477 -5.86 -7.06 16.19
C GLU A 477 -6.76 -6.75 17.40
N ILE A 478 -6.18 -6.74 18.60
CA ILE A 478 -6.89 -6.45 19.86
C ILE A 478 -6.75 -4.98 20.23
N MET A 479 -5.56 -4.41 20.11
CA MET A 479 -5.27 -3.03 20.51
C MET A 479 -5.90 -1.99 19.57
N GLN A 480 -5.87 -2.26 18.27
CA GLN A 480 -6.40 -1.40 17.22
C GLN A 480 -7.20 -2.22 16.20
N PRO A 481 -8.36 -2.79 16.62
CA PRO A 481 -9.17 -3.64 15.75
C PRO A 481 -9.72 -2.87 14.54
N ILE A 482 -9.89 -1.57 14.65
CA ILE A 482 -10.44 -0.70 13.62
C ILE A 482 -9.33 0.18 13.05
N LEU A 483 -9.22 0.22 11.72
CA LEU A 483 -8.28 1.08 11.01
C LEU A 483 -9.05 2.17 10.27
N ILE A 484 -8.81 3.43 10.59
CA ILE A 484 -9.36 4.58 9.85
C ILE A 484 -8.17 5.35 9.26
N PRO A 485 -7.86 5.14 7.98
CA PRO A 485 -6.75 5.84 7.35
C PRO A 485 -7.03 7.33 7.18
N ASP A 486 -5.96 8.13 7.23
CA ASP A 486 -5.99 9.52 6.80
C ASP A 486 -6.13 9.58 5.27
N THR A 487 -7.16 10.29 4.81
CA THR A 487 -7.46 10.51 3.39
C THR A 487 -7.07 11.90 2.90
N SER A 488 -6.30 12.66 3.69
CA SER A 488 -5.75 13.92 3.22
C SER A 488 -4.85 13.70 1.98
N PRO A 489 -4.74 14.65 1.06
CA PRO A 489 -3.91 14.49 -0.14
C PRO A 489 -2.44 14.13 0.18
N GLN A 490 -1.94 14.59 1.32
CA GLN A 490 -0.56 14.35 1.78
C GLN A 490 -0.34 12.93 2.30
N ALA A 491 -1.40 12.24 2.71
CA ALA A 491 -1.35 10.87 3.22
C ALA A 491 -1.36 9.82 2.09
N ILE A 492 -1.84 10.19 0.89
CA ILE A 492 -1.90 9.30 -0.26
C ILE A 492 -0.57 9.34 -1.01
N ARG A 493 0.07 8.18 -1.12
CA ARG A 493 1.42 8.02 -1.66
C ARG A 493 1.42 7.38 -3.05
N PHE A 494 2.41 7.74 -3.87
CA PHE A 494 2.66 7.05 -5.13
C PHE A 494 3.28 5.67 -4.85
N TRP A 495 2.65 4.61 -5.33
CA TRP A 495 3.13 3.24 -5.14
C TRP A 495 4.23 2.89 -6.15
N LYS A 496 5.46 3.31 -5.82
CA LYS A 496 6.64 3.07 -6.68
C LYS A 496 6.88 1.58 -6.93
N GLY A 497 6.74 0.74 -5.90
CA GLY A 497 6.92 -0.71 -5.98
C GLY A 497 5.96 -1.40 -6.98
N MET A 498 4.86 -0.75 -7.35
CA MET A 498 3.91 -1.23 -8.36
C MET A 498 4.20 -0.64 -9.74
N TYR A 499 4.15 0.70 -9.87
CA TYR A 499 4.15 1.37 -11.17
C TYR A 499 5.54 1.59 -11.76
N ASN A 500 6.58 1.63 -10.93
CA ASN A 500 7.98 1.79 -11.34
C ASN A 500 8.88 0.62 -10.90
N ARG A 501 8.31 -0.55 -10.60
CA ARG A 501 9.06 -1.69 -10.06
C ARG A 501 10.16 -2.23 -10.99
N PHE A 502 10.05 -1.98 -12.29
CA PHE A 502 11.03 -2.41 -13.30
C PHE A 502 11.94 -1.27 -13.78
N GLU A 503 11.97 -0.15 -13.07
CA GLU A 503 12.71 1.06 -13.44
C GLU A 503 14.18 0.81 -13.76
N ASN A 504 14.83 -0.11 -13.04
CA ASN A 504 16.23 -0.46 -13.25
C ASN A 504 16.42 -1.77 -14.04
N GLY A 505 15.36 -2.32 -14.62
CA GLY A 505 15.39 -3.63 -15.26
C GLY A 505 15.65 -4.80 -14.32
N ILE A 506 15.59 -4.57 -13.02
CA ILE A 506 15.80 -5.57 -11.97
C ILE A 506 14.45 -6.09 -11.52
N HIS A 507 14.29 -7.40 -11.53
CA HIS A 507 13.07 -8.04 -11.04
C HIS A 507 12.96 -7.84 -9.51
N PRO A 508 11.76 -7.51 -8.95
CA PRO A 508 11.58 -7.27 -7.52
C PRO A 508 11.92 -8.46 -6.59
N ARG A 509 12.33 -9.60 -7.14
CA ARG A 509 12.76 -10.77 -6.35
C ARG A 509 13.93 -10.48 -5.40
N ASP A 510 14.78 -9.48 -5.74
CA ASP A 510 15.93 -9.13 -4.91
C ASP A 510 15.58 -8.23 -3.72
N GLN A 511 14.41 -7.62 -3.71
CA GLN A 511 13.99 -6.69 -2.65
C GLN A 511 13.66 -7.38 -1.32
N ILE A 512 13.40 -8.68 -1.29
CA ILE A 512 13.12 -9.38 -0.02
C ILE A 512 14.39 -9.59 0.77
N SER A 513 15.50 -9.93 0.12
CA SER A 513 16.81 -9.96 0.78
C SER A 513 17.16 -8.59 1.35
N ASP A 514 16.86 -7.50 0.62
CA ASP A 514 17.14 -6.14 1.06
C ASP A 514 16.19 -5.69 2.16
N ILE A 515 14.90 -6.05 2.11
CA ILE A 515 13.94 -5.79 3.19
C ILE A 515 14.28 -6.59 4.45
N LEU A 516 14.67 -7.87 4.30
CA LEU A 516 15.13 -8.70 5.42
C LEU A 516 16.46 -8.20 5.97
N ALA A 517 17.38 -7.75 5.13
CA ALA A 517 18.64 -7.14 5.55
C ALA A 517 18.34 -5.82 6.29
N ALA A 518 17.52 -4.94 5.75
CA ALA A 518 17.11 -3.70 6.40
C ALA A 518 16.35 -3.93 7.72
N ALA A 519 15.49 -4.95 7.79
CA ALA A 519 14.80 -5.34 9.01
C ALA A 519 15.77 -5.92 10.05
N LYS A 520 16.75 -6.74 9.63
CA LYS A 520 17.83 -7.23 10.51
C LYS A 520 18.71 -6.11 11.02
N ASP A 521 19.10 -5.17 10.15
CA ASP A 521 19.91 -4.01 10.51
C ASP A 521 19.16 -3.09 11.48
N HIS A 522 17.83 -2.92 11.27
CA HIS A 522 16.98 -2.17 12.18
C HIS A 522 16.82 -2.87 13.54
N SER A 523 16.62 -4.20 13.54
CA SER A 523 16.56 -5.01 14.75
C SER A 523 17.88 -4.96 15.53
N ALA A 524 19.02 -5.11 14.84
CA ALA A 524 20.35 -4.98 15.44
C ALA A 524 20.59 -3.58 16.01
N SER A 525 20.16 -2.54 15.30
CA SER A 525 20.24 -1.14 15.77
C SER A 525 19.39 -0.90 17.01
N LEU A 526 18.18 -1.49 17.10
CA LEU A 526 17.33 -1.42 18.30
C LEU A 526 17.95 -2.17 19.48
N GLU A 527 18.52 -3.36 19.25
CA GLU A 527 19.23 -4.11 20.28
C GLU A 527 20.44 -3.35 20.82
N ASP A 528 21.21 -2.69 19.95
CA ASP A 528 22.33 -1.85 20.36
C ASP A 528 21.86 -0.63 21.15
N HIS A 529 20.73 -0.04 20.76
CA HIS A 529 20.11 1.06 21.50
C HIS A 529 19.62 0.64 22.89
N ILE A 530 19.00 -0.53 23.00
CA ILE A 530 18.58 -1.12 24.28
C ILE A 530 19.81 -1.34 25.19
N ARG A 531 20.90 -1.94 24.67
CA ARG A 531 22.15 -2.14 25.43
C ARG A 531 22.77 -0.82 25.91
N LEU A 532 22.69 0.25 25.10
CA LEU A 532 23.15 1.58 25.50
C LEU A 532 22.29 2.18 26.61
N LEU A 533 20.98 2.03 26.53
CA LEU A 533 20.05 2.47 27.58
C LEU A 533 20.26 1.70 28.88
N GLU A 534 20.46 0.39 28.83
CA GLU A 534 20.79 -0.45 29.98
C GLU A 534 22.08 0.03 30.68
N LYS A 535 23.16 0.27 29.90
CA LYS A 535 24.40 0.82 30.44
C LYS A 535 24.21 2.19 31.09
N ARG A 536 23.39 3.05 30.51
CA ARG A 536 23.07 4.37 31.07
C ARG A 536 22.30 4.28 32.38
N ILE A 537 21.32 3.37 32.45
CA ILE A 537 20.58 3.08 33.69
C ILE A 537 21.53 2.59 34.77
N THR A 538 22.41 1.65 34.45
CA THR A 538 23.47 1.15 35.38
C THR A 538 24.36 2.28 35.89
N GLN A 539 24.78 3.22 35.04
CA GLN A 539 25.57 4.39 35.44
C GLN A 539 24.79 5.33 36.38
N ILE A 540 23.52 5.60 36.07
CA ILE A 540 22.67 6.45 36.91
C ILE A 540 22.43 5.80 38.28
N CYS A 541 22.21 4.48 38.29
CA CYS A 541 22.07 3.73 39.55
C CYS A 541 23.33 3.82 40.44
N LYS A 542 24.52 3.71 39.80
CA LYS A 542 25.80 3.91 40.54
C LYS A 542 25.95 5.32 41.05
N GLN A 543 25.60 6.34 40.26
CA GLN A 543 25.68 7.75 40.71
C GLN A 543 24.69 8.07 41.85
N LEU A 544 23.55 7.39 41.87
CA LEU A 544 22.49 7.58 42.87
C LEU A 544 22.63 6.64 44.09
N ASN A 545 23.69 5.81 44.13
CA ASN A 545 23.87 4.77 45.18
C ASN A 545 22.65 3.85 45.37
N LYS A 546 21.91 3.54 44.29
CA LYS A 546 20.77 2.63 44.29
C LYS A 546 21.15 1.25 43.77
N PRO A 547 20.66 0.14 44.37
CA PRO A 547 21.01 -1.21 43.93
C PRO A 547 20.49 -1.51 42.53
N GLU A 548 21.38 -2.00 41.65
CA GLU A 548 21.11 -2.33 40.25
C GLU A 548 20.11 -3.47 40.10
N ASP A 549 20.04 -4.40 41.03
CA ASP A 549 19.28 -5.66 40.95
C ASP A 549 17.76 -5.48 40.82
N VAL A 550 17.21 -4.40 41.39
CA VAL A 550 15.76 -4.14 41.37
C VAL A 550 15.32 -3.62 40.00
N ILE A 551 16.15 -2.84 39.33
CA ILE A 551 15.85 -2.26 38.01
C ILE A 551 16.13 -3.29 36.93
N HIS A 552 17.22 -4.06 37.03
CA HIS A 552 17.53 -5.15 36.12
C HIS A 552 16.45 -6.27 36.15
N LYS A 553 15.93 -6.66 37.29
CA LYS A 553 14.82 -7.61 37.39
C LYS A 553 13.55 -7.09 36.77
N LYS A 554 13.26 -5.78 36.91
CA LYS A 554 12.10 -5.17 36.24
C LYS A 554 12.30 -5.11 34.71
N LEU A 555 13.49 -4.74 34.22
CA LEU A 555 13.81 -4.71 32.80
C LEU A 555 13.85 -6.12 32.17
N GLN A 556 14.39 -7.12 32.85
CA GLN A 556 14.34 -8.52 32.39
C GLN A 556 12.92 -9.05 32.36
N GLY A 557 12.04 -8.64 33.26
CA GLY A 557 10.60 -8.94 33.20
C GLY A 557 9.91 -8.34 31.99
N PHE A 558 10.40 -7.23 31.44
CA PHE A 558 9.93 -6.65 30.18
C PHE A 558 10.52 -7.36 28.93
N LEU A 559 11.73 -7.88 29.02
CA LEU A 559 12.43 -8.53 27.91
C LEU A 559 12.12 -10.03 27.80
N SER A 560 11.67 -10.67 28.87
CA SER A 560 11.29 -12.09 28.92
C SER A 560 9.79 -12.30 28.63
N MET A 561 9.23 -11.53 27.73
CA MET A 561 7.81 -11.62 27.33
C MET A 561 7.54 -12.76 26.35
N ASP A 562 7.93 -13.99 26.70
CA ASP A 562 7.36 -15.21 26.11
C ASP A 562 6.03 -15.64 26.76
N SER A 563 5.46 -14.81 27.64
CA SER A 563 4.14 -15.02 28.27
C SER A 563 3.41 -13.69 28.47
N LEU A 564 2.87 -13.12 27.37
CA LEU A 564 1.87 -12.07 27.43
C LEU A 564 0.47 -12.64 27.34
N ASP A 565 0.04 -13.30 28.40
CA ASP A 565 -1.35 -13.29 28.82
C ASP A 565 -1.50 -12.12 29.82
N GLY A 566 -1.91 -10.97 29.33
CA GLY A 566 -2.20 -9.83 30.18
C GLY A 566 -1.89 -8.47 29.54
N CYS A 567 -2.92 -7.90 29.01
CA CYS A 567 -3.09 -6.52 28.58
C CYS A 567 -2.34 -5.49 29.43
N LEU A 568 -1.43 -4.71 28.84
CA LEU A 568 -0.86 -3.51 29.46
C LEU A 568 -1.03 -2.33 28.50
N SER A 569 -1.92 -1.40 28.86
CA SER A 569 -1.89 -0.06 28.27
C SER A 569 -0.65 0.67 28.79
N VAL A 570 0.10 1.30 27.89
CA VAL A 570 1.31 2.08 28.23
C VAL A 570 1.02 3.15 29.28
N ASP A 571 -0.20 3.70 29.27
CA ASP A 571 -0.66 4.70 30.25
C ASP A 571 -0.87 4.14 31.68
N GLY A 572 -1.27 2.88 31.83
CA GLY A 572 -1.46 2.25 33.13
C GLY A 572 -0.16 1.92 33.87
N GLU A 573 0.94 1.74 33.15
CA GLU A 573 2.25 1.44 33.75
C GLU A 573 3.05 2.68 34.15
N ILE A 574 2.90 3.76 33.38
CA ILE A 574 3.48 5.07 33.74
C ILE A 574 2.89 5.55 35.07
N HIS A 575 1.58 5.37 35.24
CA HIS A 575 0.93 5.68 36.53
C HIS A 575 1.41 4.78 37.68
N LYS A 576 1.63 3.48 37.46
CA LYS A 576 2.15 2.56 38.48
C LYS A 576 3.59 2.85 38.86
N ILE A 577 4.42 3.27 37.92
CA ILE A 577 5.80 3.70 38.19
C ILE A 577 5.79 5.01 38.96
N HIS A 578 4.90 5.94 38.65
CA HIS A 578 4.73 7.18 39.37
C HIS A 578 4.25 6.95 40.84
N ASP A 579 3.30 6.03 41.03
CA ASP A 579 2.79 5.65 42.36
C ASP A 579 3.83 4.89 43.22
N CYS A 580 4.69 4.06 42.57
CA CYS A 580 5.79 3.40 43.30
C CYS A 580 6.90 4.37 43.70
N VAL A 581 7.18 5.40 42.90
CA VAL A 581 8.15 6.44 43.23
C VAL A 581 7.62 7.33 44.36
N ASN A 582 6.32 7.63 44.37
CA ASN A 582 5.70 8.45 45.42
C ASN A 582 5.49 7.69 46.75
N LYS A 583 5.28 6.37 46.76
CA LYS A 583 5.16 5.57 47.99
C LYS A 583 6.47 5.33 48.74
N HIS A 584 7.63 5.45 48.07
CA HIS A 584 8.94 5.32 48.67
C HIS A 584 9.58 6.66 49.09
N SER A 585 8.91 7.81 48.85
CA SER A 585 9.36 9.13 49.25
C SER A 585 8.73 9.63 50.57
N GLU A 586 7.83 8.87 51.18
CA GLU A 586 7.20 9.27 52.45
C GLU A 586 7.91 8.76 53.72
N ASP A 587 8.90 7.86 53.59
CA ASP A 587 9.74 7.44 54.69
C ASP A 587 11.17 7.97 54.55
N ASN A 588 11.39 9.17 54.97
CA ASN A 588 12.56 9.86 55.48
C ASN A 588 12.95 11.21 54.85
N VAL A 589 13.00 12.17 55.78
CA VAL A 589 13.82 13.38 55.86
C VAL A 589 13.33 14.65 55.17
N THR A 590 12.93 15.54 56.02
CA THR A 590 12.86 17.00 55.92
C THR A 590 13.98 17.62 55.08
N ASP A 591 13.60 18.18 53.89
CA ASP A 591 14.29 19.33 53.32
C ASP A 591 13.34 20.16 52.45
N LYS A 592 12.99 21.34 52.97
CA LYS A 592 12.01 22.28 52.39
C LYS A 592 12.52 23.09 51.19
N ALA A 593 13.69 22.79 50.65
CA ALA A 593 14.30 23.60 49.59
C ALA A 593 14.08 23.08 48.16
N SER A 594 13.68 21.81 47.99
CA SER A 594 13.56 21.20 46.66
C SER A 594 12.13 21.18 46.08
N LYS A 595 11.13 21.54 46.89
CA LYS A 595 9.72 21.49 46.48
C LYS A 595 9.28 22.69 45.64
N ASN A 596 9.93 23.83 45.80
CA ASN A 596 9.54 25.06 45.05
C ASN A 596 10.01 25.12 43.60
N GLN A 597 10.99 24.31 43.18
CA GLN A 597 11.45 24.29 41.79
C GLN A 597 10.65 23.30 40.90
N ILE A 598 9.99 22.32 41.48
CA ILE A 598 9.18 21.33 40.76
C ILE A 598 7.76 21.86 40.51
N ASP A 599 7.20 22.62 41.44
CA ASP A 599 5.87 23.23 41.31
C ASP A 599 5.86 24.40 40.30
N GLU A 600 6.99 25.09 40.11
CA GLU A 600 7.14 26.15 39.13
C GLU A 600 7.27 25.60 37.66
N ALA A 601 7.76 24.37 37.50
CA ALA A 601 7.81 23.71 36.17
C ALA A 601 6.45 23.15 35.74
N ILE A 602 5.60 22.72 36.70
CA ILE A 602 4.27 22.17 36.43
C ILE A 602 3.23 23.26 36.18
N SER A 603 3.39 24.44 36.75
CA SER A 603 2.49 25.58 36.50
C SER A 603 2.70 26.25 35.16
N ARG A 604 3.88 26.11 34.54
CA ARG A 604 4.16 26.66 33.18
C ARG A 604 3.62 25.78 32.02
N THR A 605 3.29 24.52 32.29
CA THR A 605 2.70 23.62 31.27
C THR A 605 1.17 23.67 31.19
N LYS A 606 0.49 24.24 32.18
CA LYS A 606 -0.98 24.34 32.22
C LYS A 606 -1.56 25.65 31.68
N SER A 607 -0.75 26.63 31.27
CA SER A 607 -1.21 27.93 30.79
C SER A 607 -1.22 28.07 29.25
N HIS A 608 -1.01 27.00 28.46
CA HIS A 608 -0.99 27.08 26.99
C HIS A 608 -2.13 26.35 26.25
N GLU A 609 -3.14 25.82 26.96
CA GLU A 609 -4.26 25.09 26.33
C GLU A 609 -5.58 25.88 26.17
N ASN A 610 -5.63 27.15 26.49
CA ASN A 610 -6.84 27.97 26.31
C ASN A 610 -6.54 29.22 25.51
N ASN A 611 -6.38 29.13 24.20
CA ASN A 611 -6.66 30.22 23.25
C ASN A 611 -6.46 29.76 21.79
N VAL A 612 -7.41 29.00 21.26
CA VAL A 612 -7.67 28.92 19.80
C VAL A 612 -9.17 28.74 19.60
N ASN A 613 -9.89 29.80 19.67
CA ASN A 613 -11.19 29.97 18.99
C ASN A 613 -11.43 31.46 18.82
N GLN A 614 -11.20 31.93 17.63
CA GLN A 614 -11.85 33.06 16.95
C GLN A 614 -10.88 33.63 15.92
N PHE A 615 -11.15 33.34 14.65
CA PHE A 615 -11.18 34.36 13.61
C PHE A 615 -11.80 33.73 12.35
N LYS A 616 -12.95 34.30 12.00
CA LYS A 616 -13.68 34.13 10.75
C LYS A 616 -13.20 35.16 9.73
N SER A 617 -13.24 34.73 8.49
CA SER A 617 -13.58 35.47 7.23
C SER A 617 -12.82 36.75 6.91
N ASP A 618 -12.25 36.81 5.71
CA ASP A 618 -12.72 37.62 4.59
C ASP A 618 -11.76 37.55 3.39
N SER A 619 -12.32 37.16 2.30
CA SER A 619 -12.42 37.68 0.93
C SER A 619 -11.19 38.15 0.14
N GLU A 620 -11.01 37.47 -1.01
CA GLU A 620 -11.00 37.97 -2.40
C GLU A 620 -9.87 38.85 -2.94
N SER A 621 -9.59 38.54 -4.20
CA SER A 621 -8.95 39.28 -5.31
C SER A 621 -7.42 39.22 -5.36
N GLY A 622 -6.72 38.85 -6.46
CA GLY A 622 -6.99 38.96 -7.89
C GLY A 622 -5.70 39.40 -8.57
N PHE A 623 -5.33 38.73 -9.71
CA PHE A 623 -4.44 39.22 -10.78
C PHE A 623 -2.99 39.69 -10.43
N ASP A 624 -1.93 39.33 -11.16
CA ASP A 624 -1.64 39.43 -12.58
C ASP A 624 -0.30 38.74 -12.93
N GLU A 625 -0.17 38.39 -14.20
CA GLU A 625 1.03 37.90 -14.90
C GLU A 625 2.13 38.96 -14.95
N SER A 626 3.38 38.54 -14.88
CA SER A 626 4.38 39.09 -15.80
C SER A 626 5.66 38.23 -15.86
N SER A 627 5.99 37.91 -17.06
CA SER A 627 7.18 37.29 -17.59
C SER A 627 8.45 38.09 -17.29
N SER A 628 9.57 37.40 -16.99
CA SER A 628 10.89 37.84 -17.47
C SER A 628 11.88 36.70 -17.54
N GLN A 629 12.40 36.51 -18.74
CA GLN A 629 13.58 35.74 -19.09
C GLN A 629 14.81 36.35 -18.45
N LEU A 630 15.79 35.51 -18.05
CA LEU A 630 17.23 35.78 -18.28
C LEU A 630 18.10 34.56 -17.94
N SER A 631 18.68 34.04 -18.99
CA SER A 631 20.07 33.67 -19.28
C SER A 631 20.85 32.66 -18.43
N ARG A 632 21.31 31.69 -19.21
CA ARG A 632 22.36 30.68 -19.00
C ARG A 632 23.65 31.25 -18.41
N SER A 633 24.28 30.49 -17.50
CA SER A 633 25.71 30.22 -17.55
C SER A 633 26.02 28.90 -16.83
N GLY A 634 26.78 28.03 -17.49
CA GLY A 634 27.14 26.70 -17.10
C GLY A 634 28.31 26.66 -16.13
N ILE A 635 28.46 25.54 -15.46
CA ILE A 635 29.72 24.94 -15.04
C ILE A 635 29.52 23.43 -15.07
N GLU A 636 30.27 22.78 -15.97
CA GLU A 636 30.66 21.38 -15.93
C GLU A 636 31.68 21.22 -14.81
N ASP A 637 31.64 20.09 -14.07
CA ASP A 637 32.81 19.22 -13.84
C ASP A 637 32.60 18.25 -12.68
N GLY A 638 32.93 17.00 -12.93
CA GLY A 638 33.58 16.12 -11.96
C GLY A 638 32.74 15.05 -11.27
N ILE A 639 32.28 14.02 -11.98
CA ILE A 639 31.96 12.73 -11.35
C ILE A 639 33.15 11.80 -11.57
N SER A 640 33.96 11.64 -10.53
CA SER A 640 34.95 10.57 -10.45
C SER A 640 34.29 9.29 -9.93
N THR A 641 34.48 8.24 -10.71
CA THR A 641 34.20 6.83 -10.43
C THR A 641 34.79 6.40 -9.08
N LEU A 642 33.97 5.91 -8.18
CA LEU A 642 34.39 5.20 -6.99
C LEU A 642 34.25 3.69 -7.20
N ASP A 643 35.38 3.06 -7.06
CA ASP A 643 35.72 1.66 -7.24
C ASP A 643 34.96 0.74 -6.28
N SER A 644 34.46 -0.37 -6.80
CA SER A 644 33.60 -1.36 -6.11
C SER A 644 34.40 -2.42 -5.32
N SER A 645 35.58 -2.10 -4.79
CA SER A 645 36.47 -3.09 -4.16
C SER A 645 36.55 -3.05 -2.63
N MET A 646 35.60 -2.41 -1.92
CA MET A 646 35.62 -2.30 -0.45
C MET A 646 34.42 -2.98 0.26
N LEU A 647 33.95 -4.11 -0.25
CA LEU A 647 32.92 -4.93 0.43
C LEU A 647 33.47 -6.32 0.77
N SER A 648 34.50 -6.37 1.63
CA SER A 648 34.84 -7.58 2.39
C SER A 648 35.83 -7.27 3.50
N ARG A 649 35.36 -6.75 4.62
CA ARG A 649 36.00 -6.92 5.91
C ARG A 649 34.93 -7.15 6.98
N SER A 650 34.77 -8.40 7.36
CA SER A 650 34.18 -8.81 8.64
C SER A 650 35.05 -8.24 9.76
N THR A 651 34.61 -7.17 10.41
CA THR A 651 35.22 -6.66 11.62
C THR A 651 34.64 -7.38 12.83
N SER A 652 35.49 -8.18 13.48
CA SER A 652 35.28 -8.67 14.84
C SER A 652 34.94 -7.49 15.76
N PHE A 653 33.84 -7.62 16.50
CA PHE A 653 33.42 -6.65 17.51
C PHE A 653 34.42 -6.63 18.65
N GLU A 654 35.33 -5.67 18.65
CA GLU A 654 36.09 -5.27 19.84
C GLU A 654 35.19 -4.51 20.80
N LYS A 655 35.17 -4.90 22.08
CA LYS A 655 34.44 -4.22 23.15
C LYS A 655 34.95 -2.79 23.28
N LEU A 656 34.17 -1.81 22.89
CA LEU A 656 34.44 -0.38 23.11
C LEU A 656 34.57 -0.08 24.61
N SER A 657 35.58 0.69 24.98
CA SER A 657 35.79 1.15 26.37
C SER A 657 34.72 2.17 26.75
N VAL A 658 34.43 2.31 28.04
CA VAL A 658 33.48 3.29 28.57
C VAL A 658 33.83 4.72 28.15
N ASP A 659 35.13 5.04 28.05
CA ASP A 659 35.62 6.36 27.62
C ASP A 659 35.33 6.63 26.14
N GLN A 660 35.40 5.60 25.31
CA GLN A 660 35.07 5.71 23.88
C GLN A 660 33.57 5.92 23.69
N LEU A 661 32.72 5.30 24.51
CA LEU A 661 31.25 5.49 24.50
C LEU A 661 30.86 6.89 24.99
N VAL A 662 31.57 7.45 25.98
CA VAL A 662 31.36 8.83 26.45
C VAL A 662 31.77 9.84 25.37
N LEU A 663 32.83 9.58 24.62
CA LEU A 663 33.26 10.40 23.48
C LEU A 663 32.23 10.35 22.34
N GLU A 664 31.62 9.18 22.07
CA GLU A 664 30.62 9.00 21.05
C GLU A 664 29.31 9.73 21.40
N LEU A 665 28.86 9.65 22.66
CA LEU A 665 27.70 10.40 23.17
C LEU A 665 27.89 11.92 23.14
N LYS A 666 29.12 12.40 23.29
CA LYS A 666 29.46 13.82 23.18
C LYS A 666 29.64 14.28 21.73
N SER A 667 29.77 13.37 20.77
CA SER A 667 30.00 13.70 19.36
C SER A 667 28.72 14.10 18.63
N ILE A 668 27.53 13.68 19.10
CA ILE A 668 26.24 13.93 18.48
C ILE A 668 25.32 14.69 19.43
N ALA A 669 24.51 15.61 18.90
CA ALA A 669 23.47 16.27 19.66
C ALA A 669 22.40 15.25 20.12
N MET A 670 22.06 15.29 21.40
CA MET A 670 21.00 14.47 22.00
C MET A 670 19.62 15.12 21.81
N ASP A 671 19.56 16.45 21.77
CA ASP A 671 18.34 17.23 21.53
C ASP A 671 18.38 17.92 20.18
N TRP A 672 17.37 17.61 19.34
CA TRP A 672 17.27 18.18 18.02
C TRP A 672 16.13 19.18 18.00
N ARG A 673 16.45 20.45 17.68
CA ARG A 673 15.44 21.51 17.62
C ARG A 673 14.47 21.28 16.46
N SER A 674 13.18 21.25 16.74
CA SER A 674 12.17 21.01 15.72
C SER A 674 12.20 22.06 14.61
N PHE A 675 12.12 21.66 13.34
CA PHE A 675 12.03 22.57 12.19
C PHE A 675 10.82 23.48 12.22
N ARG A 676 9.73 23.07 12.90
CA ARG A 676 8.47 23.83 12.95
C ARG A 676 8.58 25.12 13.77
N ASN A 677 9.44 25.14 14.77
CA ASN A 677 9.54 26.25 15.72
C ASN A 677 10.72 27.20 15.41
N VAL A 678 11.36 27.05 14.24
CA VAL A 678 12.51 27.87 13.86
C VAL A 678 12.16 28.68 12.62
N HIS A 679 12.02 30.00 12.82
CA HIS A 679 11.67 30.94 11.75
C HIS A 679 12.89 31.60 11.13
N ASN A 680 13.98 31.72 11.86
CA ASN A 680 15.22 32.34 11.39
C ASN A 680 16.45 31.48 11.70
N CYS A 681 17.44 31.48 10.81
CA CYS A 681 18.76 30.93 11.06
C CYS A 681 19.55 31.84 12.02
N SER A 682 20.58 31.31 12.69
CA SER A 682 21.50 32.10 13.53
C SER A 682 22.21 33.26 12.81
N CYS A 683 22.22 33.26 11.46
CA CYS A 683 22.72 34.37 10.64
C CYS A 683 21.63 35.40 10.29
N ALA A 684 20.50 35.41 11.00
CA ALA A 684 19.31 36.24 10.79
C ALA A 684 18.59 36.01 9.44
N MET A 685 18.95 34.99 8.67
CA MET A 685 18.27 34.62 7.43
C MET A 685 16.91 34.01 7.77
N PRO A 686 15.77 34.50 7.27
CA PRO A 686 14.47 33.91 7.49
C PRO A 686 14.38 32.56 6.76
N PHE A 687 13.71 31.61 7.36
CA PHE A 687 13.37 30.34 6.73
C PHE A 687 11.99 30.49 6.05
N ASP A 688 12.03 30.87 4.80
CA ASP A 688 10.86 30.89 3.89
C ASP A 688 10.65 29.53 3.22
N HIS A 689 9.64 29.46 2.33
CA HIS A 689 9.33 28.23 1.58
C HIS A 689 10.45 27.74 0.64
N PHE A 690 11.45 28.57 0.35
CA PHE A 690 12.54 28.27 -0.57
C PHE A 690 13.87 27.95 0.15
N THR A 691 13.93 28.17 1.45
CA THR A 691 15.17 27.99 2.22
C THR A 691 15.22 26.62 2.88
N THR A 692 16.10 25.74 2.40
CA THR A 692 16.32 24.41 2.99
C THR A 692 16.90 24.53 4.39
N LYS A 693 16.26 23.87 5.36
CA LYS A 693 16.70 23.76 6.76
C LYS A 693 17.54 22.51 6.95
N PHE A 694 18.64 22.63 7.67
CA PHE A 694 19.52 21.52 8.03
C PHE A 694 19.76 21.50 9.53
N HIS A 695 19.78 20.31 10.13
CA HIS A 695 20.31 20.15 11.48
C HIS A 695 21.82 20.02 11.45
N CYS A 696 22.48 20.65 12.40
CA CYS A 696 23.87 20.35 12.72
C CYS A 696 23.90 19.10 13.60
N TRP A 697 24.54 18.04 13.15
CA TRP A 697 24.62 16.78 13.89
C TRP A 697 25.36 16.88 15.22
N LYS A 698 26.25 17.86 15.39
CA LYS A 698 26.99 18.05 16.64
C LYS A 698 26.20 18.82 17.71
N CYS A 699 25.45 19.87 17.35
CA CYS A 699 24.76 20.71 18.34
C CYS A 699 23.22 20.63 18.29
N GLY A 700 22.62 19.94 17.31
CA GLY A 700 21.17 19.79 17.18
C GLY A 700 20.40 21.01 16.65
N GLU A 701 21.06 22.17 16.53
CA GLU A 701 20.47 23.42 16.05
C GLU A 701 20.21 23.42 14.54
N VAL A 702 19.24 24.26 14.11
CA VAL A 702 18.80 24.39 12.72
C VAL A 702 19.50 25.52 12.01
N PHE A 703 20.06 25.25 10.83
CA PHE A 703 20.82 26.20 10.03
C PHE A 703 20.37 26.22 8.58
N CYS A 704 20.57 27.34 7.90
CA CYS A 704 20.44 27.47 6.44
C CYS A 704 21.68 26.90 5.71
N THR A 705 21.56 26.69 4.41
CA THR A 705 22.64 26.20 3.54
C THR A 705 23.96 26.98 3.65
N ARG A 706 23.88 28.29 3.95
CA ARG A 706 25.09 29.15 4.12
C ARG A 706 25.81 28.92 5.44
N CYS A 707 25.08 28.46 6.49
CA CYS A 707 25.67 28.28 7.84
C CYS A 707 26.11 26.85 8.08
N ILE A 708 25.66 25.88 7.30
CA ILE A 708 26.22 24.53 7.24
C ILE A 708 27.58 24.63 6.52
N ALA A 709 28.63 24.11 7.14
CA ALA A 709 29.98 24.21 6.57
C ALA A 709 30.21 23.14 5.51
N ARG A 710 30.19 21.88 5.90
CA ARG A 710 30.41 20.70 5.05
C ARG A 710 29.87 19.47 5.75
N ASN A 711 29.64 18.40 5.00
CA ASN A 711 29.45 17.09 5.55
C ASN A 711 30.81 16.50 5.92
N ILE A 712 30.98 16.15 7.19
CA ILE A 712 32.22 15.54 7.71
C ILE A 712 31.85 14.35 8.61
N PRO A 713 32.70 13.31 8.68
CA PRO A 713 32.55 12.29 9.72
C PRO A 713 32.81 12.94 11.08
N LEU A 714 31.98 12.64 12.07
CA LEU A 714 32.14 13.16 13.42
C LEU A 714 33.17 12.29 14.17
N PRO A 715 34.17 12.90 14.82
CA PRO A 715 35.10 12.15 15.66
C PRO A 715 34.40 11.45 16.79
N GLY A 716 34.66 10.17 17.01
CA GLY A 716 34.01 9.35 18.02
C GLY A 716 32.64 8.81 17.62
N HIS A 717 32.14 9.12 16.45
CA HIS A 717 30.90 8.53 15.96
C HIS A 717 31.21 7.25 15.15
N TYR A 718 30.51 6.17 15.47
CA TYR A 718 30.71 4.83 14.90
C TYR A 718 30.48 4.77 13.38
N SER A 719 29.58 5.63 12.88
CA SER A 719 29.35 5.77 11.45
C SER A 719 30.35 6.77 10.86
N HIS A 720 31.31 6.31 10.09
CA HIS A 720 32.23 7.18 9.33
C HIS A 720 31.55 7.96 8.18
N ARG A 721 30.20 7.95 8.10
CA ARG A 721 29.45 8.69 7.08
C ARG A 721 29.53 10.19 7.34
N PRO A 722 29.82 10.99 6.30
CA PRO A 722 29.85 12.46 6.43
C PRO A 722 28.45 13.00 6.73
N VAL A 723 28.30 13.79 7.81
CA VAL A 723 27.05 14.41 8.24
C VAL A 723 27.14 15.93 8.24
N PRO A 724 26.01 16.66 8.06
CA PRO A 724 26.03 18.12 8.03
C PRO A 724 26.40 18.71 9.39
N VAL A 725 27.36 19.60 9.40
CA VAL A 725 27.87 20.31 10.60
C VAL A 725 27.90 21.81 10.36
N CYS A 726 27.45 22.60 11.34
CA CYS A 726 27.49 24.05 11.22
C CYS A 726 28.93 24.62 11.32
N LYS A 727 29.12 25.82 10.79
CA LYS A 727 30.47 26.47 10.76
C LYS A 727 31.13 26.58 12.14
N PRO A 728 30.45 26.95 13.24
CA PRO A 728 31.07 26.94 14.56
C PRO A 728 31.55 25.55 15.01
N CYS A 729 30.66 24.54 14.94
CA CYS A 729 31.03 23.18 15.31
C CYS A 729 32.09 22.56 14.42
N TYR A 730 32.14 22.92 13.14
CA TYR A 730 33.18 22.49 12.21
C TYR A 730 34.58 23.03 12.61
N LYS A 731 34.64 24.30 13.03
CA LYS A 731 35.90 24.90 13.53
C LYS A 731 36.36 24.19 14.79
N GLU A 732 35.45 23.92 15.74
CA GLU A 732 35.75 23.21 16.98
C GLU A 732 36.30 21.80 16.73
N ILE A 733 35.65 21.03 15.85
CA ILE A 733 36.10 19.67 15.49
C ILE A 733 37.51 19.72 14.87
N ARG A 734 37.77 20.72 14.00
CA ARG A 734 39.07 20.85 13.35
C ARG A 734 40.17 21.27 14.29
N HIS A 735 39.88 22.06 15.31
CA HIS A 735 40.84 22.41 16.37
C HIS A 735 41.13 21.22 17.28
N SER A 736 40.14 20.40 17.60
CA SER A 736 40.34 19.19 18.42
C SER A 736 41.20 18.15 17.70
N THR A 737 40.98 17.95 16.39
CA THR A 737 41.78 17.01 15.56
C THR A 737 43.22 17.51 15.30
N SER A 738 43.48 18.82 15.37
CA SER A 738 44.85 19.35 15.21
C SER A 738 45.70 19.26 16.48
N MET A 739 45.10 19.06 17.66
CA MET A 739 45.82 18.84 18.91
C MET A 739 46.18 17.36 19.17
N GLU A 740 45.50 16.40 18.53
CA GLU A 740 45.78 14.97 18.71
C GLU A 740 46.88 14.42 17.76
N PHE A 741 47.42 15.23 16.84
CA PHE A 741 48.48 14.83 15.92
C PHE A 741 49.84 15.50 16.24
N GLN A 742 50.28 15.46 17.49
CA GLN A 742 51.69 15.50 17.93
C GLN A 742 51.75 14.89 19.34
N PRO A 743 52.59 13.91 19.68
CA PRO A 743 53.85 13.54 19.07
C PRO A 743 54.12 12.01 19.04
N PHE A 744 54.63 11.47 17.99
CA PHE A 744 55.51 10.27 18.00
C PHE A 744 56.42 10.24 16.75
N LEU A 745 57.32 11.22 16.66
CA LEU A 745 58.46 11.11 15.75
C LEU A 745 59.66 11.83 16.40
N LYS A 746 60.26 11.19 17.42
CA LYS A 746 61.65 11.41 17.84
C LYS A 746 62.06 10.24 18.72
N SER A 747 62.57 9.18 18.11
CA SER A 747 63.65 8.37 18.65
C SER A 747 63.79 7.08 17.81
N ALA A 748 64.49 7.17 16.72
CA ALA A 748 65.22 6.05 16.12
C ALA A 748 66.30 6.63 15.14
N ASN A 749 67.34 7.21 15.69
CA ASN A 749 68.63 7.32 15.05
C ASN A 749 69.67 7.55 16.16
N SER A 750 70.20 6.47 16.66
CA SER A 750 71.62 6.36 17.18
C SER A 750 71.79 4.98 17.82
N SER A 751 72.31 4.09 17.10
CA SER A 751 73.38 3.09 17.32
C SER A 751 73.15 1.87 16.44
#